data_d5e8083b798e31ab99ac59a9f14d6a12
#
_entry.id   d5e8083b798e31ab99ac59a9f14d6a12
#
_cell.length_a   1.000
_cell.length_b   1.000
_cell.length_c   1.000
_cell.angle_alpha   90.00
_cell.angle_beta   90.00
_cell.angle_gamma   90.00
#
_symmetry.space_group_name_H-M   'P 1'
#
loop_
_entity.id
_entity.type
_entity.pdbx_description
1 polymer ?
#
loop_
_entity_poly.entity_id
_entity_poly.type
_entity_poly.pdbx_seq_one_letter_code
_entity_poly.pdbx_strand_id
1 'polypeptide(L)'
;MENDVVTLCCPKEYCQFANPLTNKFCEKCSTPLPKRYLWAVDSDFSHCQPGSILDDGSDRYLVINKSILLDIKPGLLPQMPELDDLEQIRPYLKLIPYRCHVPQVYGVLNGQSKQEILLLEKPPLITDTDINQVSLCSSLDTAWSGASSIRQIHWLWQLANLWQPLTLAGVSSTLLDPYVLRVEGVLIRFLELRFDGEKPGKLSQLGEFWRKLLKDAKPNIAPFIQQVCEFLIQGEINSSSELIQVLDQGLRQLGKFQTTTIKICTKTDPGPSRPRNEDACYPPGDDLITKLSQDRDLAIVCDGIGGHDGGSVASNLAIKTMEQEVEELTLNGDDGIIHPFMVLSGLERAIATANDEISECNDKENRQGRQRMGTTIVMSLSVDHEIYIAHVGDSRAYWITAYSCYQVTLDDDVASREVRLGYSLYREALQHRGSGSLVQALGMSKSTSLHPTSQRFVIDEDAVFLLTSDGLSDFDRVEESWDTEILPLLSGKTSIENVAQRLIEIANTKNGHDNVTIALIHYHVEYSEPDITIAVDLSGLLPSTELDIADNDDGFINNQKTKVMVENKTTKVYPIPLQLFVILGLSLLAGLLGYWFKLQLKSPTISPPTNVSGPFPPAPTQINLDNLSPNAVIEANSSIIINNKTFSPKSLFEVQVIERKASTNAGDDPEVVLRVCEKSNSVLPASKIIKVSFSELRNLDVSVIQSNQDSCKK
;
A
#
# COMPACT_ATOMS: atom_id res chain seq x y z
N MET A 1 -6.63 38.82 -29.39
CA MET A 1 -6.08 37.63 -28.74
C MET A 1 -7.26 37.00 -28.04
N GLU A 2 -7.78 35.92 -28.58
CA GLU A 2 -8.79 35.11 -27.90
C GLU A 2 -8.14 34.64 -26.59
N ASN A 3 -8.77 34.92 -25.45
CA ASN A 3 -8.40 34.29 -24.19
C ASN A 3 -8.72 32.81 -24.37
N ASP A 4 -7.72 32.00 -24.67
CA ASP A 4 -7.86 30.54 -24.63
C ASP A 4 -8.30 30.16 -23.21
N VAL A 5 -9.56 29.84 -23.07
CA VAL A 5 -10.14 29.42 -21.79
C VAL A 5 -9.49 28.07 -21.46
N VAL A 6 -8.72 28.04 -20.38
CA VAL A 6 -8.07 26.79 -19.91
C VAL A 6 -9.14 25.74 -19.63
N THR A 7 -8.92 24.53 -20.14
CA THR A 7 -9.87 23.43 -20.05
C THR A 7 -9.25 22.23 -19.35
N LEU A 8 -10.09 21.41 -18.70
CA LEU A 8 -9.73 20.13 -18.07
C LEU A 8 -10.09 18.98 -19.00
N CYS A 9 -9.11 18.19 -19.41
CA CYS A 9 -9.35 17.03 -20.27
C CYS A 9 -10.00 15.89 -19.48
N CYS A 10 -10.96 15.21 -20.10
CA CYS A 10 -11.56 14.01 -19.54
C CYS A 10 -10.49 12.92 -19.34
N PRO A 11 -10.40 12.28 -18.15
CA PRO A 11 -9.38 11.29 -17.87
C PRO A 11 -9.58 9.97 -18.63
N LYS A 12 -10.76 9.74 -19.19
CA LYS A 12 -11.07 8.51 -19.92
C LYS A 12 -10.31 8.47 -21.25
N GLU A 13 -9.49 7.43 -21.44
CA GLU A 13 -8.55 7.27 -22.54
C GLU A 13 -9.18 7.52 -23.92
N TYR A 14 -10.38 6.99 -24.16
CA TYR A 14 -11.07 7.12 -25.45
C TYR A 14 -11.92 8.39 -25.59
N CYS A 15 -12.01 9.21 -24.55
CA CYS A 15 -12.81 10.44 -24.57
C CYS A 15 -11.97 11.68 -24.73
N GLN A 16 -11.10 11.99 -23.80
CA GLN A 16 -10.18 13.12 -23.73
C GLN A 16 -10.81 14.49 -24.09
N PHE A 17 -12.14 14.59 -23.95
CA PHE A 17 -12.87 15.82 -24.28
C PHE A 17 -12.48 16.93 -23.32
N ALA A 18 -12.22 18.14 -23.89
CA ALA A 18 -11.87 19.33 -23.12
C ALA A 18 -13.14 19.93 -22.48
N ASN A 19 -13.14 20.09 -21.17
CA ASN A 19 -14.27 20.60 -20.39
C ASN A 19 -13.86 21.88 -19.66
N PRO A 20 -14.81 22.80 -19.37
CA PRO A 20 -14.57 23.89 -18.45
C PRO A 20 -14.06 23.41 -17.09
N LEU A 21 -13.16 24.18 -16.46
CA LEU A 21 -12.63 23.84 -15.11
C LEU A 21 -13.72 23.77 -14.03
N THR A 22 -14.88 24.38 -14.24
CA THR A 22 -16.01 24.38 -13.32
C THR A 22 -16.79 23.06 -13.32
N ASN A 23 -16.63 22.25 -14.37
CA ASN A 23 -17.40 21.03 -14.51
C ASN A 23 -16.90 19.94 -13.54
N LYS A 24 -17.83 19.23 -12.89
CA LYS A 24 -17.55 18.02 -12.11
C LYS A 24 -17.57 16.75 -12.97
N PHE A 25 -18.28 16.78 -14.10
CA PHE A 25 -18.43 15.64 -15.01
C PHE A 25 -18.18 16.05 -16.45
N CYS A 26 -17.65 15.13 -17.23
CA CYS A 26 -17.40 15.34 -18.66
C CYS A 26 -18.71 15.50 -19.42
N GLU A 27 -18.86 16.58 -20.20
CA GLU A 27 -20.06 16.87 -20.99
C GLU A 27 -20.33 15.79 -22.06
N LYS A 28 -19.29 15.11 -22.53
CA LYS A 28 -19.41 14.12 -23.59
C LYS A 28 -19.74 12.70 -23.10
N CYS A 29 -19.20 12.27 -21.95
CA CYS A 29 -19.29 10.87 -21.51
C CYS A 29 -19.64 10.72 -20.02
N SER A 30 -19.96 11.81 -19.32
CA SER A 30 -20.35 11.85 -17.91
C SER A 30 -19.34 11.23 -16.95
N THR A 31 -18.07 11.02 -17.37
CA THR A 31 -16.99 10.58 -16.49
C THR A 31 -16.65 11.70 -15.51
N PRO A 32 -16.42 11.42 -14.21
CA PRO A 32 -15.95 12.40 -13.24
C PRO A 32 -14.67 13.09 -13.71
N LEU A 33 -14.55 14.38 -13.42
CA LEU A 33 -13.41 15.21 -13.77
C LEU A 33 -12.63 15.59 -12.50
N PRO A 34 -11.67 14.76 -12.05
CA PRO A 34 -10.94 15.02 -10.82
C PRO A 34 -10.02 16.23 -10.99
N LYS A 35 -10.13 17.21 -10.10
CA LYS A 35 -9.18 18.31 -10.02
C LYS A 35 -7.98 17.85 -9.18
N ARG A 36 -6.90 17.45 -9.85
CA ARG A 36 -5.67 16.98 -9.20
C ARG A 36 -4.72 18.13 -8.97
N TYR A 37 -4.78 18.71 -7.77
CA TYR A 37 -3.80 19.68 -7.33
C TYR A 37 -2.53 18.99 -6.88
N LEU A 38 -1.38 19.54 -7.27
CA LEU A 38 -0.06 19.01 -7.02
C LEU A 38 0.80 20.06 -6.29
N TRP A 39 1.59 19.60 -5.35
CA TRP A 39 2.63 20.38 -4.70
C TRP A 39 3.97 20.13 -5.39
N ALA A 40 4.62 21.19 -5.86
CA ALA A 40 5.94 21.13 -6.47
C ALA A 40 7.00 21.42 -5.39
N VAL A 41 7.79 20.39 -5.04
CA VAL A 41 8.78 20.44 -3.97
C VAL A 41 9.91 21.41 -4.31
N ASP A 42 10.30 22.24 -3.34
CA ASP A 42 11.38 23.23 -3.44
C ASP A 42 11.31 24.16 -4.68
N SER A 43 10.10 24.35 -5.23
CA SER A 43 9.90 25.12 -6.43
C SER A 43 9.08 26.37 -6.18
N ASP A 44 9.44 27.46 -6.84
CA ASP A 44 8.71 28.73 -6.81
C ASP A 44 8.38 29.21 -8.24
N PHE A 45 7.12 29.03 -8.63
CA PHE A 45 6.59 29.50 -9.91
C PHE A 45 6.04 30.94 -9.83
N SER A 46 6.49 31.76 -8.87
CA SER A 46 6.04 33.15 -8.74
C SER A 46 6.39 34.02 -9.95
N HIS A 47 7.32 33.58 -10.80
CA HIS A 47 7.66 34.18 -12.09
C HIS A 47 6.61 33.89 -13.19
N CYS A 48 5.79 32.86 -13.02
CA CYS A 48 4.69 32.51 -13.91
C CYS A 48 3.42 33.23 -13.48
N GLN A 49 2.62 33.67 -14.45
CA GLN A 49 1.33 34.27 -14.15
C GLN A 49 0.36 33.17 -13.65
N PRO A 50 -0.32 33.36 -12.49
CA PRO A 50 -1.39 32.45 -12.09
C PRO A 50 -2.44 32.30 -13.20
N GLY A 51 -2.86 31.07 -13.48
CA GLY A 51 -3.77 30.75 -14.59
C GLY A 51 -3.06 30.52 -15.93
N SER A 52 -1.74 30.62 -16.03
CA SER A 52 -0.98 30.22 -17.22
C SER A 52 -0.61 28.72 -17.16
N ILE A 53 -0.50 28.11 -18.35
CA ILE A 53 0.02 26.76 -18.50
C ILE A 53 1.55 26.85 -18.41
N LEU A 54 2.14 25.93 -17.65
CA LEU A 54 3.59 25.83 -17.49
C LEU A 54 4.24 25.38 -18.80
N ASP A 55 5.28 26.13 -19.24
CA ASP A 55 6.04 25.82 -20.45
C ASP A 55 7.10 24.74 -20.14
N ASP A 56 6.62 23.50 -20.02
CA ASP A 56 7.44 22.28 -19.83
C ASP A 56 7.43 21.36 -21.07
N GLY A 57 6.82 21.83 -22.15
CA GLY A 57 6.62 21.07 -23.39
C GLY A 57 5.49 20.05 -23.34
N SER A 58 4.79 19.89 -22.21
CA SER A 58 3.66 18.96 -22.07
C SER A 58 2.29 19.61 -22.21
N ASP A 59 2.19 20.93 -22.02
CA ASP A 59 0.94 21.68 -21.92
C ASP A 59 -0.04 21.05 -20.92
N ARG A 60 0.46 20.60 -19.80
CA ARG A 60 -0.28 19.76 -18.86
C ARG A 60 -0.58 20.44 -17.53
N TYR A 61 0.32 21.29 -17.05
CA TYR A 61 0.24 21.81 -15.71
C TYR A 61 -0.16 23.28 -15.70
N LEU A 62 -1.30 23.57 -15.08
CA LEU A 62 -1.78 24.94 -14.87
C LEU A 62 -1.22 25.47 -13.54
N VAL A 63 -0.55 26.62 -13.59
CA VAL A 63 -0.03 27.31 -12.41
C VAL A 63 -1.17 27.92 -11.62
N ILE A 64 -1.41 27.45 -10.39
CA ILE A 64 -2.42 28.02 -9.49
C ILE A 64 -1.80 29.10 -8.63
N ASN A 65 -0.64 28.79 -8.01
CA ASN A 65 0.17 29.76 -7.27
C ASN A 65 1.64 29.27 -7.21
N LYS A 66 2.46 29.86 -6.31
CA LYS A 66 3.91 29.66 -6.22
C LYS A 66 4.40 28.22 -6.35
N SER A 67 3.72 27.25 -5.73
CA SER A 67 4.15 25.84 -5.68
C SER A 67 3.00 24.89 -5.92
N ILE A 68 1.82 25.40 -6.29
CA ILE A 68 0.62 24.59 -6.53
C ILE A 68 0.32 24.59 -8.01
N LEU A 69 0.26 23.39 -8.57
CA LEU A 69 -0.10 23.14 -9.96
C LEU A 69 -1.43 22.36 -10.01
N LEU A 70 -2.21 22.54 -11.08
CA LEU A 70 -3.36 21.68 -11.39
C LEU A 70 -3.03 20.88 -12.64
N ASP A 71 -3.16 19.57 -12.56
CA ASP A 71 -3.06 18.71 -13.73
C ASP A 71 -4.33 18.80 -14.56
N ILE A 72 -4.24 19.41 -15.74
CA ILE A 72 -5.37 19.59 -16.67
C ILE A 72 -5.50 18.44 -17.68
N LYS A 73 -4.59 17.46 -17.68
CA LYS A 73 -4.63 16.23 -18.49
C LYS A 73 -4.52 14.98 -17.60
N PRO A 74 -5.41 14.78 -16.62
CA PRO A 74 -5.27 13.76 -15.57
C PRO A 74 -5.35 12.31 -16.06
N GLY A 75 -5.75 12.09 -17.32
CA GLY A 75 -5.74 10.78 -17.96
C GLY A 75 -4.38 10.34 -18.50
N LEU A 76 -3.40 11.24 -18.54
CA LEU A 76 -2.03 10.89 -18.96
C LEU A 76 -1.22 10.43 -17.75
N LEU A 77 -0.35 9.44 -17.97
CA LEU A 77 0.63 9.07 -16.95
C LEU A 77 1.60 10.23 -16.70
N PRO A 78 1.97 10.52 -15.45
CA PRO A 78 2.99 11.50 -15.15
C PRO A 78 4.36 11.03 -15.63
N GLN A 79 5.29 11.96 -15.78
CA GLN A 79 6.69 11.59 -16.01
C GLN A 79 7.24 10.90 -14.75
N MET A 80 7.88 9.77 -14.94
CA MET A 80 8.53 9.03 -13.86
C MET A 80 9.93 9.58 -13.61
N PRO A 81 10.41 9.58 -12.36
CA PRO A 81 11.77 9.96 -12.03
C PRO A 81 12.81 9.02 -12.66
N GLU A 82 13.99 9.53 -12.96
CA GLU A 82 15.10 8.69 -13.38
C GLU A 82 15.61 7.83 -12.21
N LEU A 83 16.17 6.66 -12.51
CA LEU A 83 16.59 5.68 -11.49
C LEU A 83 17.64 6.24 -10.51
N ASP A 84 18.41 7.24 -10.92
CA ASP A 84 19.46 7.85 -10.09
C ASP A 84 18.91 8.79 -9.01
N ASP A 85 17.66 9.28 -9.14
CA ASP A 85 17.01 10.21 -8.20
C ASP A 85 16.07 9.53 -7.18
N LEU A 86 16.08 8.19 -7.12
CA LEU A 86 15.21 7.43 -6.20
C LEU A 86 15.50 7.69 -4.72
N GLU A 87 16.67 8.20 -4.35
CA GLU A 87 16.98 8.50 -2.93
C GLU A 87 16.04 9.55 -2.33
N GLN A 88 15.65 10.56 -3.10
CA GLN A 88 14.72 11.60 -2.67
C GLN A 88 13.28 11.09 -2.54
N ILE A 89 12.93 10.06 -3.30
CA ILE A 89 11.57 9.52 -3.38
C ILE A 89 11.36 8.38 -2.37
N ARG A 90 12.41 7.62 -2.07
CA ARG A 90 12.36 6.43 -1.20
C ARG A 90 11.66 6.65 0.15
N PRO A 91 11.87 7.76 0.89
CA PRO A 91 11.12 8.02 2.13
C PRO A 91 9.61 8.10 1.91
N TYR A 92 9.14 8.75 0.83
CA TYR A 92 7.71 8.82 0.51
C TYR A 92 7.11 7.44 0.25
N LEU A 93 7.82 6.57 -0.48
CA LEU A 93 7.37 5.21 -0.77
C LEU A 93 7.31 4.34 0.50
N LYS A 94 8.33 4.43 1.35
CA LYS A 94 8.37 3.71 2.63
C LYS A 94 7.28 4.16 3.60
N LEU A 95 6.90 5.45 3.54
CA LEU A 95 5.90 6.06 4.42
C LEU A 95 4.48 6.00 3.84
N ILE A 96 4.24 5.21 2.78
CA ILE A 96 2.89 5.04 2.22
C ILE A 96 1.85 4.55 3.24
N PRO A 97 2.17 3.75 4.28
CA PRO A 97 1.22 3.42 5.34
C PRO A 97 0.72 4.65 6.11
N TYR A 98 1.47 5.76 6.09
CA TYR A 98 1.15 7.02 6.75
C TYR A 98 0.57 8.06 5.78
N ARG A 99 -0.08 7.63 4.71
CA ARG A 99 -0.61 8.48 3.64
C ARG A 99 -1.68 9.50 4.09
N CYS A 100 -2.28 9.30 5.26
CA CYS A 100 -3.12 10.32 5.88
C CYS A 100 -2.33 11.58 6.24
N HIS A 101 -1.04 11.46 6.52
CA HIS A 101 -0.14 12.53 6.92
C HIS A 101 0.86 12.92 5.83
N VAL A 102 1.41 11.93 5.14
CA VAL A 102 2.48 12.06 4.15
C VAL A 102 1.88 12.12 2.75
N PRO A 103 2.17 13.16 1.95
CA PRO A 103 1.70 13.23 0.57
C PRO A 103 2.35 12.13 -0.27
N GLN A 104 1.71 11.73 -1.36
CA GLN A 104 2.20 10.68 -2.25
C GLN A 104 2.92 11.30 -3.46
N VAL A 105 3.93 10.60 -3.96
CA VAL A 105 4.63 11.01 -5.16
C VAL A 105 3.72 10.81 -6.38
N TYR A 106 3.45 11.90 -7.09
CA TYR A 106 2.71 11.89 -8.34
C TYR A 106 3.60 11.57 -9.53
N GLY A 107 4.77 12.20 -9.59
CA GLY A 107 5.76 12.09 -10.64
C GLY A 107 6.77 13.22 -10.55
N VAL A 108 7.44 13.50 -11.65
CA VAL A 108 8.41 14.58 -11.76
C VAL A 108 8.10 15.52 -12.93
N LEU A 109 8.63 16.73 -12.82
CA LEU A 109 8.59 17.76 -13.85
C LEU A 109 10.03 18.15 -14.21
N ASN A 110 10.37 18.19 -15.49
CA ASN A 110 11.67 18.67 -15.94
C ASN A 110 11.77 20.20 -15.78
N GLY A 111 12.58 20.64 -14.83
CA GLY A 111 12.89 22.05 -14.65
C GLY A 111 13.75 22.64 -15.76
N GLN A 112 13.70 23.97 -15.94
CA GLN A 112 14.53 24.68 -16.92
C GLN A 112 16.04 24.47 -16.70
N SER A 113 16.46 24.10 -15.48
CA SER A 113 17.86 23.87 -15.09
C SER A 113 18.33 22.41 -15.23
N LYS A 114 17.58 21.52 -15.88
CA LYS A 114 17.77 20.06 -15.91
C LYS A 114 17.66 19.35 -14.55
N GLN A 115 17.22 20.06 -13.52
CA GLN A 115 16.92 19.46 -12.24
C GLN A 115 15.44 19.02 -12.24
N GLU A 116 15.18 17.78 -11.92
CA GLU A 116 13.82 17.26 -11.76
C GLU A 116 13.14 17.89 -10.54
N ILE A 117 11.90 18.33 -10.71
CA ILE A 117 11.05 18.87 -9.65
C ILE A 117 10.07 17.76 -9.25
N LEU A 118 10.10 17.35 -8.00
CA LEU A 118 9.18 16.34 -7.49
C LEU A 118 7.77 16.93 -7.34
N LEU A 119 6.78 16.23 -7.90
CA LEU A 119 5.36 16.57 -7.76
C LEU A 119 4.69 15.62 -6.76
N LEU A 120 4.03 16.19 -5.76
CA LEU A 120 3.30 15.45 -4.73
C LEU A 120 1.81 15.65 -4.90
N GLU A 121 1.04 14.57 -4.81
CA GLU A 121 -0.42 14.62 -4.90
C GLU A 121 -1.10 14.75 -3.52
N LYS A 122 -2.36 15.21 -3.55
CA LYS A 122 -3.18 15.44 -2.35
C LYS A 122 -2.50 16.33 -1.31
N PRO A 123 -1.90 17.48 -1.69
CA PRO A 123 -1.39 18.42 -0.70
C PRO A 123 -2.54 18.95 0.17
N PRO A 124 -2.28 19.38 1.43
CA PRO A 124 -3.29 19.92 2.34
C PRO A 124 -3.77 21.30 1.86
N LEU A 125 -4.88 21.30 1.12
CA LEU A 125 -5.45 22.48 0.47
C LEU A 125 -6.90 22.73 0.89
N ILE A 126 -7.24 23.99 1.05
CA ILE A 126 -8.62 24.46 1.11
C ILE A 126 -9.01 24.90 -0.30
N THR A 127 -10.04 24.24 -0.86
CA THR A 127 -10.63 24.62 -2.15
C THR A 127 -11.98 25.28 -1.88
N ASP A 128 -12.07 26.58 -2.07
CA ASP A 128 -13.34 27.29 -2.01
C ASP A 128 -14.03 27.18 -3.38
N THR A 129 -15.12 26.41 -3.41
CA THR A 129 -15.88 26.15 -4.64
C THR A 129 -16.58 27.39 -5.16
N ASP A 130 -16.93 28.34 -4.28
CA ASP A 130 -17.68 29.54 -4.63
C ASP A 130 -16.77 30.63 -5.24
N ILE A 131 -15.48 30.64 -4.90
CA ILE A 131 -14.55 31.68 -5.29
C ILE A 131 -13.45 31.16 -6.24
N ASN A 132 -13.38 29.85 -6.51
CA ASN A 132 -12.29 29.21 -7.29
C ASN A 132 -10.88 29.53 -6.72
N GLN A 133 -10.78 29.85 -5.44
CA GLN A 133 -9.53 30.08 -4.75
C GLN A 133 -9.02 28.80 -4.10
N VAL A 134 -7.74 28.54 -4.31
CA VAL A 134 -7.03 27.40 -3.71
C VAL A 134 -5.95 27.99 -2.81
N SER A 135 -5.99 27.62 -1.53
CA SER A 135 -5.03 28.03 -0.53
C SER A 135 -4.54 26.83 0.29
N LEU A 136 -3.36 26.97 0.90
CA LEU A 136 -2.87 25.96 1.83
C LEU A 136 -3.73 25.96 3.09
N CYS A 137 -3.95 24.77 3.67
CA CYS A 137 -4.47 24.64 5.01
C CYS A 137 -3.61 25.41 6.00
N SER A 138 -4.18 25.85 7.11
CA SER A 138 -3.47 26.59 8.15
C SER A 138 -2.26 25.81 8.66
N SER A 139 -1.18 26.52 8.99
CA SER A 139 -0.08 25.91 9.71
C SER A 139 -0.50 25.54 11.14
N LEU A 140 0.20 24.57 11.74
CA LEU A 140 -0.11 24.09 13.09
C LEU A 140 -0.13 25.22 14.12
N ASP A 141 0.84 26.14 14.10
CA ASP A 141 0.93 27.28 15.00
C ASP A 141 -0.23 28.27 14.83
N THR A 142 -0.71 28.47 13.60
CA THR A 142 -1.86 29.32 13.31
C THR A 142 -3.17 28.69 13.78
N ALA A 143 -3.37 27.40 13.56
CA ALA A 143 -4.58 26.68 13.95
C ALA A 143 -4.66 26.44 15.47
N TRP A 144 -3.53 26.41 16.14
CA TRP A 144 -3.36 25.99 17.53
C TRP A 144 -4.26 26.72 18.51
N SER A 145 -4.27 28.06 18.49
CA SER A 145 -5.03 28.90 19.44
C SER A 145 -6.54 28.71 19.37
N GLY A 146 -7.05 28.36 18.16
CA GLY A 146 -8.49 28.13 17.92
C GLY A 146 -8.97 26.73 18.29
N ALA A 147 -8.06 25.78 18.51
CA ALA A 147 -8.39 24.39 18.78
C ALA A 147 -8.85 24.17 20.24
N SER A 148 -9.69 23.14 20.45
CA SER A 148 -10.05 22.66 21.79
C SER A 148 -8.84 22.01 22.48
N SER A 149 -8.91 21.85 23.81
CA SER A 149 -7.82 21.23 24.58
C SER A 149 -7.56 19.79 24.12
N ILE A 150 -8.60 19.00 23.86
CA ILE A 150 -8.45 17.63 23.36
C ILE A 150 -7.80 17.63 21.97
N ARG A 151 -8.18 18.55 21.07
CA ARG A 151 -7.59 18.69 19.74
C ARG A 151 -6.12 19.07 19.80
N GLN A 152 -5.72 19.96 20.70
CA GLN A 152 -4.32 20.33 20.88
C GLN A 152 -3.47 19.13 21.30
N ILE A 153 -3.94 18.32 22.27
CA ILE A 153 -3.24 17.08 22.66
C ILE A 153 -3.28 16.03 21.53
N HIS A 154 -4.38 15.91 20.81
CA HIS A 154 -4.49 14.98 19.69
C HIS A 154 -3.47 15.29 18.58
N TRP A 155 -3.24 16.55 18.24
CA TRP A 155 -2.20 16.90 17.27
C TRP A 155 -0.80 16.56 17.77
N LEU A 156 -0.47 16.81 19.05
CA LEU A 156 0.81 16.39 19.63
C LEU A 156 0.96 14.86 19.62
N TRP A 157 -0.12 14.14 19.87
CA TRP A 157 -0.17 12.68 19.81
C TRP A 157 0.12 12.16 18.39
N GLN A 158 -0.43 12.77 17.35
CA GLN A 158 -0.12 12.40 15.96
C GLN A 158 1.37 12.62 15.65
N LEU A 159 1.95 13.74 16.07
CA LEU A 159 3.38 14.02 15.88
C LEU A 159 4.26 12.99 16.61
N ALA A 160 3.87 12.57 17.83
CA ALA A 160 4.57 11.55 18.59
C ALA A 160 4.53 10.18 17.89
N ASN A 161 3.37 9.78 17.36
CA ASN A 161 3.22 8.54 16.60
C ASN A 161 4.04 8.52 15.30
N LEU A 162 4.20 9.68 14.67
CA LEU A 162 4.97 9.81 13.42
C LEU A 162 6.48 9.91 13.66
N TRP A 163 6.94 10.11 14.92
CA TRP A 163 8.36 10.29 15.20
C TRP A 163 9.23 9.09 14.78
N GLN A 164 8.88 7.91 15.23
CA GLN A 164 9.67 6.71 14.94
C GLN A 164 9.70 6.36 13.43
N PRO A 165 8.56 6.29 12.72
CA PRO A 165 8.58 5.97 11.29
C PRO A 165 9.34 7.02 10.46
N LEU A 166 9.22 8.31 10.78
CA LEU A 166 9.96 9.34 10.06
C LEU A 166 11.46 9.28 10.36
N THR A 167 11.84 8.99 11.61
CA THR A 167 13.25 8.78 11.99
C THR A 167 13.86 7.60 11.23
N LEU A 168 13.13 6.47 11.13
CA LEU A 168 13.59 5.30 10.37
C LEU A 168 13.68 5.56 8.86
N ALA A 169 12.89 6.49 8.36
CA ALA A 169 12.94 6.92 6.96
C ALA A 169 13.99 8.03 6.70
N GLY A 170 14.63 8.58 7.74
CA GLY A 170 15.63 9.66 7.63
C GLY A 170 15.03 11.03 7.34
N VAL A 171 13.81 11.30 7.84
CA VAL A 171 13.05 12.53 7.57
C VAL A 171 12.37 13.09 8.82
N SER A 172 12.89 12.78 10.03
CA SER A 172 12.33 13.25 11.29
C SER A 172 12.32 14.78 11.43
N SER A 173 13.20 15.47 10.71
CA SER A 173 13.26 16.94 10.63
C SER A 173 11.95 17.55 10.11
N THR A 174 11.13 16.80 9.39
CA THR A 174 9.79 17.20 8.95
C THR A 174 8.90 17.61 10.14
N LEU A 175 8.98 16.89 11.26
CA LEU A 175 8.18 17.15 12.47
C LEU A 175 8.62 18.40 13.23
N LEU A 176 9.75 18.99 12.89
CA LEU A 176 10.35 20.16 13.53
C LEU A 176 10.22 21.44 12.69
N ASP A 177 9.72 21.32 11.45
CA ASP A 177 9.55 22.46 10.53
C ASP A 177 8.09 22.95 10.51
N PRO A 178 7.75 24.09 11.15
CA PRO A 178 6.39 24.60 11.19
C PRO A 178 5.84 24.98 9.80
N TYR A 179 6.70 25.18 8.81
CA TYR A 179 6.28 25.53 7.46
C TYR A 179 5.57 24.36 6.77
N VAL A 180 6.07 23.14 6.96
CA VAL A 180 5.51 21.95 6.30
C VAL A 180 4.37 21.30 7.08
N LEU A 181 4.24 21.62 8.38
CA LEU A 181 3.16 21.10 9.23
C LEU A 181 1.86 21.88 8.96
N ARG A 182 0.87 21.23 8.37
CA ARG A 182 -0.45 21.78 8.08
C ARG A 182 -1.53 21.03 8.85
N VAL A 183 -2.65 21.70 9.07
CA VAL A 183 -3.80 21.14 9.76
C VAL A 183 -4.99 21.11 8.82
N GLU A 184 -5.47 19.92 8.52
CA GLU A 184 -6.69 19.67 7.74
C GLU A 184 -7.73 19.02 8.67
N GLY A 185 -8.55 19.86 9.35
CA GLY A 185 -9.46 19.41 10.41
C GLY A 185 -8.70 18.77 11.58
N VAL A 186 -8.95 17.50 11.82
CA VAL A 186 -8.30 16.71 12.88
C VAL A 186 -6.86 16.31 12.55
N LEU A 187 -6.50 16.23 11.28
CA LEU A 187 -5.25 15.64 10.81
C LEU A 187 -4.13 16.65 10.69
N ILE A 188 -2.95 16.25 11.19
CA ILE A 188 -1.69 16.86 10.79
C ILE A 188 -1.29 16.32 9.43
N ARG A 189 -1.04 17.21 8.47
CA ARG A 189 -0.64 16.88 7.11
C ARG A 189 0.69 17.55 6.78
N PHE A 190 1.54 16.87 6.01
CA PHE A 190 2.79 17.46 5.55
C PHE A 190 2.63 18.00 4.13
N LEU A 191 3.26 19.15 3.83
CA LEU A 191 3.40 19.63 2.47
C LEU A 191 4.42 18.78 1.70
N GLU A 192 5.54 18.48 2.35
CA GLU A 192 6.67 17.72 1.82
C GLU A 192 7.49 17.18 2.98
N LEU A 193 8.42 16.28 2.72
CA LEU A 193 9.35 15.74 3.72
C LEU A 193 10.64 16.56 3.76
N ARG A 194 11.19 16.73 4.98
CA ARG A 194 12.50 17.34 5.24
C ARG A 194 13.49 16.24 5.57
N PHE A 195 14.53 16.10 4.76
CA PHE A 195 15.57 15.14 4.99
C PHE A 195 16.42 15.50 6.22
N ASP A 196 16.75 14.50 7.01
CA ASP A 196 17.66 14.66 8.14
C ASP A 196 19.08 14.91 7.58
N GLY A 197 19.85 15.73 8.29
CA GLY A 197 21.26 15.95 7.99
C GLY A 197 22.12 14.71 8.36
N GLU A 198 23.41 14.93 8.64
CA GLU A 198 24.33 13.87 9.07
C GLU A 198 23.87 13.12 10.34
N LYS A 199 22.99 13.72 11.14
CA LYS A 199 22.46 13.13 12.36
C LYS A 199 20.94 13.20 12.34
N PRO A 200 20.24 12.10 12.69
CA PRO A 200 18.81 12.11 12.85
C PRO A 200 18.38 13.09 13.96
N GLY A 201 17.15 13.59 13.86
CA GLY A 201 16.55 14.42 14.89
C GLY A 201 16.53 13.72 16.26
N LYS A 202 16.63 14.48 17.32
CA LYS A 202 16.48 13.98 18.70
C LYS A 202 15.08 14.26 19.20
N LEU A 203 14.50 13.32 19.94
CA LEU A 203 13.16 13.46 20.52
C LEU A 203 13.03 14.72 21.41
N SER A 204 14.12 15.12 22.10
CA SER A 204 14.16 16.37 22.89
C SER A 204 13.88 17.63 22.07
N GLN A 205 14.13 17.61 20.74
CA GLN A 205 13.84 18.74 19.86
C GLN A 205 12.32 18.95 19.67
N LEU A 206 11.49 17.88 19.79
CA LEU A 206 10.05 18.07 19.87
C LEU A 206 9.66 18.88 21.09
N GLY A 207 10.24 18.60 22.26
CA GLY A 207 10.01 19.39 23.48
C GLY A 207 10.38 20.87 23.28
N GLU A 208 11.50 21.16 22.62
CA GLU A 208 11.89 22.53 22.29
C GLU A 208 10.93 23.19 21.28
N PHE A 209 10.44 22.44 20.32
CA PHE A 209 9.47 22.92 19.33
C PHE A 209 8.11 23.18 19.99
N TRP A 210 7.58 22.24 20.75
CA TRP A 210 6.27 22.34 21.41
C TRP A 210 6.22 23.43 22.49
N ARG A 211 7.35 23.72 23.12
CA ARG A 211 7.45 24.85 24.09
C ARG A 211 7.00 26.17 23.45
N LYS A 212 7.19 26.36 22.14
CA LYS A 212 6.74 27.58 21.44
C LYS A 212 5.20 27.67 21.34
N LEU A 213 4.51 26.55 21.41
CA LEU A 213 3.03 26.46 21.33
C LEU A 213 2.37 26.80 22.67
N LEU A 214 3.12 26.75 23.80
CA LEU A 214 2.59 26.97 25.15
C LEU A 214 1.89 28.31 25.33
N LYS A 215 2.35 29.36 24.65
CA LYS A 215 1.77 30.73 24.77
C LYS A 215 0.29 30.78 24.38
N ASP A 216 -0.14 29.91 23.48
CA ASP A 216 -1.49 29.86 22.92
C ASP A 216 -2.18 28.50 23.25
N ALA A 217 -1.65 27.73 24.19
CA ALA A 217 -2.26 26.51 24.69
C ALA A 217 -3.48 26.85 25.61
N LYS A 218 -4.48 25.94 25.56
CA LYS A 218 -5.64 26.06 26.46
C LYS A 218 -5.17 26.02 27.94
N PRO A 219 -5.73 26.87 28.82
CA PRO A 219 -5.25 26.98 30.23
C PRO A 219 -5.28 25.66 31.01
N ASN A 220 -6.25 24.79 30.72
CA ASN A 220 -6.45 23.52 31.42
C ASN A 220 -5.38 22.45 31.05
N ILE A 221 -4.70 22.58 29.88
CA ILE A 221 -3.65 21.69 29.46
C ILE A 221 -2.25 22.32 29.40
N ALA A 222 -2.13 23.63 29.54
CA ALA A 222 -0.84 24.31 29.48
C ALA A 222 0.19 23.73 30.47
N PRO A 223 -0.14 23.43 31.74
CA PRO A 223 0.79 22.81 32.69
C PRO A 223 1.20 21.37 32.23
N PHE A 224 0.27 20.60 31.69
CA PHE A 224 0.54 19.26 31.15
C PHE A 224 1.56 19.34 30.00
N ILE A 225 1.30 20.18 28.97
CA ILE A 225 2.22 20.35 27.84
C ILE A 225 3.59 20.86 28.31
N GLN A 226 3.62 21.78 29.29
CA GLN A 226 4.86 22.29 29.88
C GLN A 226 5.68 21.15 30.49
N GLN A 227 5.07 20.29 31.31
CA GLN A 227 5.73 19.13 31.91
C GLN A 227 6.25 18.16 30.85
N VAL A 228 5.44 17.83 29.82
CA VAL A 228 5.86 16.97 28.68
C VAL A 228 7.09 17.55 27.99
N CYS A 229 7.09 18.87 27.71
CA CYS A 229 8.25 19.54 27.11
C CYS A 229 9.50 19.45 27.99
N GLU A 230 9.35 19.64 29.30
CA GLU A 230 10.46 19.57 30.28
C GLU A 230 11.03 18.15 30.34
N PHE A 231 10.20 17.11 30.43
CA PHE A 231 10.61 15.71 30.45
C PHE A 231 11.29 15.27 29.17
N LEU A 232 10.81 15.71 28.00
CA LEU A 232 11.48 15.47 26.72
C LEU A 232 12.87 16.11 26.67
N ILE A 233 13.01 17.36 27.11
CA ILE A 233 14.28 18.10 27.05
C ILE A 233 15.29 17.55 28.07
N GLN A 234 14.82 17.10 29.24
CA GLN A 234 15.65 16.50 30.30
C GLN A 234 16.00 15.04 30.01
N GLY A 235 15.28 14.39 29.05
CA GLY A 235 15.45 13.01 28.69
C GLY A 235 14.81 12.02 29.66
N GLU A 236 13.84 12.47 30.45
CA GLU A 236 13.00 11.60 31.29
C GLU A 236 12.00 10.83 30.45
N ILE A 237 11.51 11.41 29.35
CA ILE A 237 10.83 10.73 28.25
C ILE A 237 11.88 10.60 27.14
N ASN A 238 12.28 9.36 26.81
CA ASN A 238 13.39 9.10 25.90
C ASN A 238 13.00 8.27 24.66
N SER A 239 11.77 7.76 24.62
CA SER A 239 11.21 7.02 23.47
C SER A 239 9.88 7.62 23.01
N SER A 240 9.56 7.43 21.72
CA SER A 240 8.25 7.80 21.18
C SER A 240 7.12 7.03 21.84
N SER A 241 7.36 5.78 22.23
CA SER A 241 6.39 4.93 22.93
C SER A 241 6.01 5.51 24.30
N GLU A 242 6.98 5.94 25.10
CA GLU A 242 6.72 6.63 26.39
C GLU A 242 5.96 7.95 26.17
N LEU A 243 6.37 8.73 25.17
CA LEU A 243 5.69 9.99 24.82
C LEU A 243 4.22 9.76 24.44
N ILE A 244 3.94 8.74 23.63
CA ILE A 244 2.58 8.38 23.23
C ILE A 244 1.75 8.00 24.45
N GLN A 245 2.28 7.17 25.36
CA GLN A 245 1.58 6.78 26.58
C GLN A 245 1.22 8.00 27.48
N VAL A 246 2.14 8.96 27.59
CA VAL A 246 1.89 10.21 28.33
C VAL A 246 0.76 11.01 27.67
N LEU A 247 0.79 11.15 26.34
CA LEU A 247 -0.26 11.88 25.63
C LEU A 247 -1.60 11.14 25.67
N ASP A 248 -1.59 9.80 25.69
CA ASP A 248 -2.78 8.97 25.91
C ASP A 248 -3.43 9.24 27.27
N GLN A 249 -2.63 9.47 28.32
CA GLN A 249 -3.18 9.88 29.63
C GLN A 249 -3.93 11.21 29.52
N GLY A 250 -3.35 12.18 28.80
CA GLY A 250 -3.99 13.47 28.53
C GLY A 250 -5.30 13.32 27.75
N LEU A 251 -5.29 12.57 26.65
CA LEU A 251 -6.47 12.29 25.83
C LEU A 251 -7.57 11.60 26.64
N ARG A 252 -7.21 10.59 27.43
CA ARG A 252 -8.15 9.86 28.29
C ARG A 252 -8.79 10.76 29.35
N GLN A 253 -8.01 11.66 29.97
CA GLN A 253 -8.56 12.61 30.96
C GLN A 253 -9.52 13.58 30.31
N LEU A 254 -9.21 14.10 29.12
CA LEU A 254 -10.04 15.03 28.36
C LEU A 254 -11.26 14.33 27.70
N GLY A 255 -11.10 13.11 27.24
CA GLY A 255 -12.17 12.31 26.65
C GLY A 255 -13.38 12.09 27.57
N LYS A 256 -13.19 12.17 28.90
CA LYS A 256 -14.30 12.13 29.87
C LYS A 256 -15.29 13.30 29.74
N PHE A 257 -14.90 14.38 29.07
CA PHE A 257 -15.72 15.56 28.81
C PHE A 257 -16.28 15.57 27.39
N GLN A 258 -16.14 14.45 26.70
CA GLN A 258 -16.69 14.20 25.38
C GLN A 258 -17.90 13.27 25.51
N THR A 259 -18.97 13.61 24.81
CA THR A 259 -20.11 12.73 24.61
C THR A 259 -20.16 12.34 23.15
N THR A 260 -20.15 11.05 22.88
CA THR A 260 -20.15 10.53 21.50
C THR A 260 -21.35 9.63 21.28
N THR A 261 -22.11 9.91 20.23
CA THR A 261 -23.17 9.03 19.74
C THR A 261 -22.67 8.31 18.48
N ILE A 262 -22.77 6.99 18.49
CA ILE A 262 -22.35 6.15 17.36
C ILE A 262 -23.59 5.53 16.69
N LYS A 263 -23.64 5.65 15.36
CA LYS A 263 -24.62 4.94 14.54
C LYS A 263 -23.88 4.04 13.56
N ILE A 264 -24.24 2.76 13.52
CA ILE A 264 -23.70 1.78 12.58
C ILE A 264 -24.82 1.32 11.66
N CYS A 265 -24.59 1.36 10.35
CA CYS A 265 -25.50 0.86 9.34
C CYS A 265 -24.73 -0.01 8.35
N THR A 266 -25.17 -1.26 8.20
CA THR A 266 -24.56 -2.23 7.29
C THR A 266 -25.49 -2.52 6.12
N LYS A 267 -24.92 -2.78 4.95
CA LYS A 267 -25.65 -3.27 3.78
C LYS A 267 -24.79 -4.22 2.97
N THR A 268 -25.45 -5.23 2.42
CA THR A 268 -24.81 -6.20 1.51
C THR A 268 -25.75 -6.52 0.35
N ASP A 269 -25.19 -6.67 -0.85
CA ASP A 269 -25.94 -6.98 -2.07
C ASP A 269 -25.10 -7.88 -2.98
N PRO A 270 -25.68 -8.94 -3.59
CA PRO A 270 -24.92 -9.84 -4.46
C PRO A 270 -24.40 -9.17 -5.74
N GLY A 271 -24.86 -7.96 -6.04
CA GLY A 271 -24.54 -7.29 -7.30
C GLY A 271 -25.25 -7.91 -8.52
N PRO A 272 -25.31 -7.19 -9.65
CA PRO A 272 -26.06 -7.63 -10.83
C PRO A 272 -25.38 -8.78 -11.61
N SER A 273 -24.09 -9.02 -11.41
CA SER A 273 -23.31 -9.99 -12.20
C SER A 273 -22.99 -11.30 -11.47
N ARG A 274 -23.24 -11.35 -10.16
CA ARG A 274 -22.94 -12.54 -9.35
C ARG A 274 -24.23 -13.30 -8.98
N PRO A 275 -24.23 -14.64 -9.12
CA PRO A 275 -25.39 -15.46 -8.76
C PRO A 275 -25.56 -15.66 -7.25
N ARG A 276 -24.52 -15.36 -6.47
CA ARG A 276 -24.45 -15.55 -5.01
C ARG A 276 -23.69 -14.40 -4.38
N ASN A 277 -23.93 -14.19 -3.10
CA ASN A 277 -23.16 -13.28 -2.28
C ASN A 277 -22.15 -14.07 -1.44
N GLU A 278 -20.86 -13.85 -1.68
CA GLU A 278 -19.75 -14.43 -0.90
C GLU A 278 -19.25 -13.45 0.15
N ASP A 279 -19.66 -12.17 0.08
CA ASP A 279 -19.43 -11.17 1.11
C ASP A 279 -20.27 -11.43 2.36
N ALA A 280 -19.78 -10.94 3.50
CA ALA A 280 -20.53 -10.91 4.75
C ALA A 280 -20.19 -9.66 5.56
N CYS A 281 -21.08 -9.24 6.45
CA CYS A 281 -20.84 -8.11 7.36
C CYS A 281 -21.39 -8.38 8.77
N TYR A 282 -20.83 -7.63 9.71
CA TYR A 282 -21.33 -7.53 11.06
C TYR A 282 -21.44 -6.04 11.46
N PRO A 283 -22.54 -5.60 12.08
CA PRO A 283 -23.80 -6.34 12.30
C PRO A 283 -24.37 -6.93 11.01
N PRO A 284 -25.32 -7.91 11.11
CA PRO A 284 -25.93 -8.50 9.91
C PRO A 284 -26.51 -7.43 8.97
N GLY A 285 -26.48 -7.71 7.67
CA GLY A 285 -26.88 -6.74 6.64
C GLY A 285 -28.29 -6.20 6.84
N ASP A 286 -28.49 -4.91 6.54
CA ASP A 286 -29.70 -4.10 6.74
C ASP A 286 -30.01 -3.75 8.21
N ASP A 287 -29.08 -3.96 9.13
CA ASP A 287 -29.21 -3.54 10.52
C ASP A 287 -28.80 -2.07 10.72
N LEU A 288 -29.53 -1.41 11.60
CA LEU A 288 -29.19 -0.08 12.12
C LEU A 288 -29.03 -0.14 13.64
N ILE A 289 -27.83 0.12 14.11
CA ILE A 289 -27.55 0.22 15.54
C ILE A 289 -27.29 1.69 15.90
N THR A 290 -27.91 2.15 16.99
CA THR A 290 -27.63 3.47 17.57
C THR A 290 -27.31 3.29 19.04
N LYS A 291 -26.11 3.71 19.45
CA LYS A 291 -25.62 3.62 20.83
C LYS A 291 -24.96 4.90 21.30
N LEU A 292 -24.97 5.13 22.59
CA LEU A 292 -24.05 6.06 23.25
C LEU A 292 -22.73 5.31 23.45
N SER A 293 -21.60 5.96 23.14
CA SER A 293 -20.27 5.37 23.28
C SER A 293 -19.95 5.11 24.75
N GLN A 294 -20.33 3.97 25.26
CA GLN A 294 -19.87 3.39 26.53
C GLN A 294 -19.64 1.88 26.38
N ASP A 295 -20.05 1.32 25.23
CA ASP A 295 -19.91 -0.08 24.90
C ASP A 295 -18.88 -0.24 23.75
N ARG A 296 -18.39 -1.48 23.58
CA ARG A 296 -17.57 -1.85 22.43
C ARG A 296 -18.47 -1.99 21.21
N ASP A 297 -18.28 -1.15 20.21
CA ASP A 297 -19.04 -1.20 18.98
C ASP A 297 -18.17 -1.78 17.86
N LEU A 298 -18.55 -2.96 17.39
CA LEU A 298 -17.86 -3.73 16.37
C LEU A 298 -18.58 -3.62 15.03
N ALA A 299 -17.83 -3.35 13.96
CA ALA A 299 -18.30 -3.53 12.59
C ALA A 299 -17.23 -4.28 11.78
N ILE A 300 -17.67 -5.21 10.91
CA ILE A 300 -16.81 -6.05 10.09
C ILE A 300 -17.36 -6.13 8.67
N VAL A 301 -16.48 -6.12 7.67
CA VAL A 301 -16.78 -6.47 6.29
C VAL A 301 -15.76 -7.51 5.85
N CYS A 302 -16.25 -8.60 5.25
CA CYS A 302 -15.45 -9.70 4.72
C CYS A 302 -15.87 -9.97 3.28
N ASP A 303 -14.91 -10.03 2.37
CA ASP A 303 -15.09 -10.43 0.97
C ASP A 303 -14.58 -11.87 0.81
N GLY A 304 -15.49 -12.77 0.48
CA GLY A 304 -15.23 -14.20 0.44
C GLY A 304 -14.61 -14.67 -0.86
N ILE A 305 -13.51 -15.40 -0.79
CA ILE A 305 -12.77 -15.94 -1.92
C ILE A 305 -12.88 -17.46 -1.93
N GLY A 306 -13.34 -18.04 -3.05
CA GLY A 306 -13.34 -19.49 -3.18
C GLY A 306 -14.31 -20.02 -4.23
N GLY A 307 -14.05 -21.21 -4.75
CA GLY A 307 -14.96 -21.86 -5.70
C GLY A 307 -16.15 -22.51 -4.98
N HIS A 308 -17.32 -22.55 -5.64
CA HIS A 308 -18.60 -23.06 -5.15
C HIS A 308 -19.09 -22.22 -3.93
N ASP A 309 -19.33 -22.77 -2.79
CA ASP A 309 -19.84 -22.04 -1.62
C ASP A 309 -18.72 -21.67 -0.62
N GLY A 310 -17.45 -21.79 -1.02
CA GLY A 310 -16.31 -21.63 -0.13
C GLY A 310 -16.11 -20.23 0.39
N GLY A 311 -16.28 -19.21 -0.44
CA GLY A 311 -16.13 -17.81 -0.04
C GLY A 311 -17.12 -17.42 1.04
N SER A 312 -18.40 -17.69 0.84
CA SER A 312 -19.45 -17.41 1.85
C SER A 312 -19.22 -18.15 3.18
N VAL A 313 -18.69 -19.38 3.15
CA VAL A 313 -18.34 -20.11 4.38
C VAL A 313 -17.18 -19.42 5.11
N ALA A 314 -16.14 -19.00 4.38
CA ALA A 314 -14.98 -18.35 4.96
C ALA A 314 -15.33 -16.98 5.58
N SER A 315 -16.08 -16.12 4.85
CA SER A 315 -16.46 -14.80 5.34
C SER A 315 -17.34 -14.87 6.59
N ASN A 316 -18.32 -15.79 6.64
CA ASN A 316 -19.17 -15.97 7.81
C ASN A 316 -18.41 -16.61 9.00
N LEU A 317 -17.47 -17.53 8.74
CA LEU A 317 -16.64 -18.10 9.79
C LEU A 317 -15.71 -17.05 10.40
N ALA A 318 -15.08 -16.22 9.56
CA ALA A 318 -14.25 -15.10 10.02
C ALA A 318 -15.03 -14.17 10.96
N ILE A 319 -16.22 -13.73 10.55
CA ILE A 319 -17.08 -12.85 11.37
C ILE A 319 -17.39 -13.51 12.71
N LYS A 320 -17.86 -14.77 12.70
CA LYS A 320 -18.24 -15.48 13.92
C LYS A 320 -17.06 -15.59 14.89
N THR A 321 -15.86 -15.93 14.40
CA THR A 321 -14.67 -16.03 15.23
C THR A 321 -14.29 -14.66 15.78
N MET A 322 -14.34 -13.61 14.95
CA MET A 322 -14.03 -12.26 15.39
C MET A 322 -14.99 -11.75 16.47
N GLU A 323 -16.31 -12.04 16.36
CA GLU A 323 -17.29 -11.69 17.41
C GLU A 323 -16.87 -12.33 18.77
N GLN A 324 -16.56 -13.62 18.76
CA GLN A 324 -16.17 -14.36 19.96
C GLN A 324 -14.86 -13.83 20.58
N GLU A 325 -13.83 -13.68 19.76
CA GLU A 325 -12.51 -13.18 20.21
C GLU A 325 -12.58 -11.76 20.76
N VAL A 326 -13.38 -10.87 20.10
CA VAL A 326 -13.55 -9.48 20.57
C VAL A 326 -14.39 -9.42 21.85
N GLU A 327 -15.40 -10.29 22.03
CA GLU A 327 -16.17 -10.37 23.26
C GLU A 327 -15.30 -10.83 24.43
N GLU A 328 -14.41 -11.81 24.20
CA GLU A 328 -13.49 -12.36 25.19
C GLU A 328 -12.28 -11.45 25.45
N LEU A 329 -12.05 -10.44 24.58
CA LEU A 329 -10.88 -9.58 24.66
C LEU A 329 -10.85 -8.80 25.98
N THR A 330 -9.84 -9.06 26.80
CA THR A 330 -9.57 -8.30 28.00
C THR A 330 -8.84 -7.00 27.61
N LEU A 331 -9.53 -5.88 27.64
CA LEU A 331 -8.97 -4.58 27.27
C LEU A 331 -8.30 -3.85 28.42
N ASN A 332 -8.70 -4.19 29.66
CA ASN A 332 -8.19 -3.52 30.87
C ASN A 332 -6.91 -4.18 31.36
N GLY A 333 -5.90 -3.38 31.64
CA GLY A 333 -4.75 -3.84 32.43
C GLY A 333 -5.11 -4.11 33.89
N ASP A 334 -4.13 -4.53 34.69
CA ASP A 334 -4.28 -4.81 36.14
C ASP A 334 -4.76 -3.55 36.92
N ASP A 335 -4.51 -2.36 36.38
CA ASP A 335 -4.93 -1.06 36.89
C ASP A 335 -6.37 -0.67 36.49
N GLY A 336 -7.05 -1.49 35.72
CA GLY A 336 -8.39 -1.21 35.19
C GLY A 336 -8.40 -0.20 34.03
N ILE A 337 -7.24 0.14 33.48
CA ILE A 337 -7.08 1.09 32.37
C ILE A 337 -7.03 0.31 31.05
N ILE A 338 -7.72 0.82 30.02
CA ILE A 338 -7.60 0.29 28.65
C ILE A 338 -6.29 0.80 28.06
N HIS A 339 -5.41 -0.15 27.72
CA HIS A 339 -4.16 0.16 27.04
C HIS A 339 -4.31 -0.08 25.53
N PRO A 340 -4.19 0.96 24.69
CA PRO A 340 -4.38 0.85 23.24
C PRO A 340 -3.55 -0.24 22.57
N PHE A 341 -2.34 -0.49 23.06
CA PHE A 341 -1.48 -1.57 22.61
C PHE A 341 -2.13 -2.95 22.78
N MET A 342 -2.79 -3.19 23.93
CA MET A 342 -3.48 -4.47 24.18
C MET A 342 -4.67 -4.66 23.24
N VAL A 343 -5.35 -3.57 22.89
CA VAL A 343 -6.45 -3.62 21.92
C VAL A 343 -5.90 -4.02 20.54
N LEU A 344 -4.88 -3.31 20.05
CA LEU A 344 -4.27 -3.58 18.74
C LEU A 344 -3.76 -5.03 18.65
N SER A 345 -2.93 -5.46 19.60
CA SER A 345 -2.39 -6.82 19.61
C SER A 345 -3.47 -7.90 19.78
N GLY A 346 -4.53 -7.57 20.53
CA GLY A 346 -5.69 -8.44 20.67
C GLY A 346 -6.45 -8.64 19.36
N LEU A 347 -6.68 -7.56 18.59
CA LEU A 347 -7.32 -7.64 17.28
C LEU A 347 -6.49 -8.43 16.27
N GLU A 348 -5.18 -8.26 16.26
CA GLU A 348 -4.27 -9.03 15.39
C GLU A 348 -4.29 -10.51 15.72
N ARG A 349 -4.32 -10.88 17.00
CA ARG A 349 -4.49 -12.29 17.44
C ARG A 349 -5.84 -12.85 17.04
N ALA A 350 -6.92 -12.09 17.22
CA ALA A 350 -8.26 -12.51 16.82
C ALA A 350 -8.32 -12.83 15.31
N ILE A 351 -7.72 -11.98 14.47
CA ILE A 351 -7.61 -12.20 13.03
C ILE A 351 -6.78 -13.47 12.74
N ALA A 352 -5.68 -13.70 13.47
CA ALA A 352 -4.88 -14.92 13.32
C ALA A 352 -5.67 -16.18 13.72
N THR A 353 -6.47 -16.12 14.78
CA THR A 353 -7.38 -17.21 15.18
C THR A 353 -8.39 -17.50 14.07
N ALA A 354 -9.04 -16.47 13.51
CA ALA A 354 -9.98 -16.63 12.40
C ALA A 354 -9.32 -17.25 11.16
N ASN A 355 -8.09 -16.84 10.83
CA ASN A 355 -7.31 -17.45 9.76
C ASN A 355 -7.07 -18.94 9.99
N ASP A 356 -6.69 -19.32 11.21
CA ASP A 356 -6.36 -20.72 11.53
C ASP A 356 -7.61 -21.59 11.49
N GLU A 357 -8.77 -21.10 11.95
CA GLU A 357 -10.05 -21.84 11.84
C GLU A 357 -10.44 -22.09 10.37
N ILE A 358 -10.33 -21.07 9.48
CA ILE A 358 -10.59 -21.24 8.06
C ILE A 358 -9.58 -22.21 7.43
N SER A 359 -8.31 -22.10 7.81
CA SER A 359 -7.24 -23.00 7.34
C SER A 359 -7.47 -24.44 7.76
N GLU A 360 -7.90 -24.68 9.01
CA GLU A 360 -8.28 -26.01 9.48
C GLU A 360 -9.46 -26.61 8.71
N CYS A 361 -10.48 -25.82 8.39
CA CYS A 361 -11.60 -26.26 7.57
C CYS A 361 -11.12 -26.65 6.16
N ASN A 362 -10.24 -25.88 5.54
CA ASN A 362 -9.62 -26.21 4.26
C ASN A 362 -8.86 -27.52 4.31
N ASP A 363 -8.07 -27.73 5.38
CA ASP A 363 -7.22 -28.91 5.54
C ASP A 363 -8.06 -30.17 5.84
N LYS A 364 -9.12 -30.07 6.66
CA LYS A 364 -10.08 -31.14 6.93
C LYS A 364 -10.80 -31.63 5.66
N GLU A 365 -11.09 -30.70 4.74
CA GLU A 365 -11.75 -31.01 3.46
C GLU A 365 -10.74 -31.30 2.33
N ASN A 366 -9.42 -31.35 2.63
CA ASN A 366 -8.34 -31.56 1.67
C ASN A 366 -8.35 -30.55 0.50
N ARG A 367 -8.78 -29.33 0.73
CA ARG A 367 -8.77 -28.26 -0.28
C ARG A 367 -7.33 -27.77 -0.51
N GLN A 368 -6.90 -27.67 -1.78
CA GLN A 368 -5.54 -27.28 -2.13
C GLN A 368 -5.53 -26.21 -3.24
N GLY A 369 -4.53 -25.33 -3.19
CA GLY A 369 -4.34 -24.28 -4.19
C GLY A 369 -5.61 -23.43 -4.38
N ARG A 370 -6.12 -23.31 -5.58
CA ARG A 370 -7.31 -22.52 -5.92
C ARG A 370 -8.64 -23.08 -5.36
N GLN A 371 -8.64 -24.24 -4.74
CA GLN A 371 -9.83 -24.82 -4.10
C GLN A 371 -9.94 -24.42 -2.63
N ARG A 372 -8.89 -23.83 -2.06
CA ARG A 372 -8.98 -23.28 -0.70
C ARG A 372 -9.99 -22.15 -0.66
N MET A 373 -10.82 -22.14 0.35
CA MET A 373 -11.65 -21.01 0.70
C MET A 373 -10.85 -20.01 1.51
N GLY A 374 -11.11 -18.75 1.33
CA GLY A 374 -10.51 -17.66 2.05
C GLY A 374 -11.43 -16.45 2.09
N THR A 375 -11.00 -15.40 2.76
CA THR A 375 -11.72 -14.14 2.79
C THR A 375 -10.77 -13.00 3.12
N THR A 376 -11.08 -11.80 2.65
CA THR A 376 -10.53 -10.58 3.23
C THR A 376 -11.20 -10.29 4.56
N ILE A 377 -10.65 -9.36 5.30
CA ILE A 377 -11.32 -8.76 6.47
C ILE A 377 -10.92 -7.31 6.59
N VAL A 378 -11.90 -6.44 6.80
CA VAL A 378 -11.72 -5.09 7.33
C VAL A 378 -12.70 -4.89 8.47
N MET A 379 -12.20 -4.41 9.60
CA MET A 379 -13.03 -4.27 10.80
C MET A 379 -12.74 -2.96 11.53
N SER A 380 -13.72 -2.51 12.31
CA SER A 380 -13.58 -1.42 13.26
C SER A 380 -14.08 -1.83 14.64
N LEU A 381 -13.35 -1.43 15.66
CA LEU A 381 -13.76 -1.54 17.06
C LEU A 381 -13.71 -0.14 17.69
N SER A 382 -14.86 0.37 18.12
CA SER A 382 -14.95 1.64 18.86
C SER A 382 -14.79 1.39 20.36
N VAL A 383 -13.92 2.14 21.00
CA VAL A 383 -13.68 2.08 22.44
C VAL A 383 -13.50 3.52 22.96
N ASP A 384 -14.37 3.98 23.83
CA ASP A 384 -14.38 5.34 24.37
C ASP A 384 -14.36 6.42 23.26
N HIS A 385 -13.29 7.21 23.17
CA HIS A 385 -13.09 8.27 22.16
C HIS A 385 -12.15 7.82 21.02
N GLU A 386 -11.97 6.52 20.84
CA GLU A 386 -11.05 5.93 19.87
C GLU A 386 -11.75 4.94 18.95
N ILE A 387 -11.26 4.81 17.74
CA ILE A 387 -11.60 3.72 16.82
C ILE A 387 -10.33 2.98 16.42
N TYR A 388 -10.41 1.67 16.45
CA TYR A 388 -9.37 0.75 16.03
C TYR A 388 -9.81 0.11 14.71
N ILE A 389 -8.97 0.21 13.69
CA ILE A 389 -9.19 -0.41 12.37
C ILE A 389 -8.16 -1.50 12.19
N ALA A 390 -8.62 -2.70 11.85
CA ALA A 390 -7.72 -3.80 11.50
C ALA A 390 -8.16 -4.43 10.17
N HIS A 391 -7.20 -4.90 9.37
CA HIS A 391 -7.51 -5.49 8.08
C HIS A 391 -6.46 -6.51 7.60
N VAL A 392 -6.92 -7.38 6.70
CA VAL A 392 -6.13 -8.27 5.83
C VAL A 392 -6.84 -8.35 4.49
N GLY A 393 -6.13 -8.06 3.41
CA GLY A 393 -6.67 -8.07 2.05
C GLY A 393 -6.83 -6.67 1.46
N ASP A 394 -7.74 -6.53 0.50
CA ASP A 394 -8.01 -5.31 -0.26
C ASP A 394 -9.40 -4.71 -0.01
N SER A 395 -10.16 -5.26 0.93
CA SER A 395 -11.29 -4.55 1.52
C SER A 395 -10.80 -3.34 2.29
N ARG A 396 -11.48 -2.20 2.13
CA ARG A 396 -10.95 -0.90 2.54
C ARG A 396 -11.74 -0.27 3.67
N ALA A 397 -11.03 0.53 4.50
CA ALA A 397 -11.64 1.47 5.41
C ALA A 397 -11.30 2.91 4.98
N TYR A 398 -12.32 3.77 5.03
CA TYR A 398 -12.20 5.20 4.75
C TYR A 398 -12.60 6.01 5.99
N TRP A 399 -11.85 7.07 6.25
CA TRP A 399 -12.19 8.08 7.23
C TRP A 399 -12.65 9.35 6.52
N ILE A 400 -13.91 9.70 6.68
CA ILE A 400 -14.54 10.86 6.06
C ILE A 400 -14.82 11.91 7.13
N THR A 401 -14.28 13.11 6.93
CA THR A 401 -14.48 14.28 7.76
C THR A 401 -15.23 15.37 6.98
N ALA A 402 -15.47 16.51 7.60
CA ALA A 402 -16.03 17.66 6.90
C ALA A 402 -15.11 18.21 5.79
N TYR A 403 -13.83 17.81 5.80
CA TYR A 403 -12.80 18.39 4.93
C TYR A 403 -12.35 17.46 3.82
N SER A 404 -12.29 16.15 4.07
CA SER A 404 -11.69 15.20 3.14
C SER A 404 -12.14 13.76 3.40
N CYS A 405 -11.81 12.89 2.44
CA CYS A 405 -11.99 11.45 2.50
C CYS A 405 -10.60 10.78 2.43
N TYR A 406 -10.24 10.03 3.45
CA TYR A 406 -8.96 9.36 3.57
C TYR A 406 -9.16 7.84 3.58
N GLN A 407 -8.57 7.12 2.63
CA GLN A 407 -8.44 5.68 2.77
C GLN A 407 -7.39 5.39 3.85
N VAL A 408 -7.79 4.81 4.97
CA VAL A 408 -6.90 4.55 6.12
C VAL A 408 -6.23 3.18 6.05
N THR A 409 -6.81 2.22 5.34
CA THR A 409 -6.18 0.93 5.05
C THR A 409 -5.28 1.01 3.82
N LEU A 410 -4.28 0.18 3.73
CA LEU A 410 -3.44 -0.01 2.55
C LEU A 410 -3.65 -1.44 2.05
N ASP A 411 -4.08 -1.59 0.82
CA ASP A 411 -4.42 -2.89 0.24
C ASP A 411 -3.24 -3.87 0.29
N ASP A 412 -3.52 -5.13 0.61
CA ASP A 412 -2.55 -6.21 0.56
C ASP A 412 -2.50 -6.83 -0.83
N ASP A 413 -2.22 -5.99 -1.83
CA ASP A 413 -2.09 -6.35 -3.22
C ASP A 413 -0.63 -6.25 -3.72
N VAL A 414 -0.40 -6.72 -4.94
CA VAL A 414 0.93 -6.67 -5.56
C VAL A 414 1.38 -5.23 -5.76
N ALA A 415 0.49 -4.31 -6.18
CA ALA A 415 0.85 -2.91 -6.42
C ALA A 415 1.34 -2.22 -5.14
N SER A 416 0.58 -2.32 -4.06
CA SER A 416 0.94 -1.74 -2.76
C SER A 416 2.24 -2.34 -2.21
N ARG A 417 2.46 -3.65 -2.41
CA ARG A 417 3.71 -4.31 -2.03
C ARG A 417 4.91 -3.76 -2.81
N GLU A 418 4.80 -3.58 -4.12
CA GLU A 418 5.88 -3.02 -4.94
C GLU A 418 6.23 -1.59 -4.53
N VAL A 419 5.23 -0.77 -4.21
CA VAL A 419 5.45 0.58 -3.70
C VAL A 419 6.18 0.56 -2.35
N ARG A 420 5.71 -0.25 -1.39
CA ARG A 420 6.38 -0.37 -0.07
C ARG A 420 7.83 -0.82 -0.17
N LEU A 421 8.14 -1.66 -1.14
CA LEU A 421 9.51 -2.12 -1.43
C LEU A 421 10.33 -1.08 -2.17
N GLY A 422 9.73 0.02 -2.63
CA GLY A 422 10.41 1.10 -3.35
C GLY A 422 10.77 0.74 -4.79
N TYR A 423 10.03 -0.18 -5.40
CA TYR A 423 10.26 -0.63 -6.78
C TYR A 423 9.52 0.21 -7.82
N SER A 424 8.41 0.84 -7.44
CA SER A 424 7.56 1.58 -8.35
C SER A 424 6.76 2.67 -7.63
N LEU A 425 6.35 3.72 -8.34
CA LEU A 425 5.31 4.63 -7.87
C LEU A 425 3.94 3.94 -7.94
N TYR A 426 3.01 4.32 -7.06
CA TYR A 426 1.69 3.66 -6.97
C TYR A 426 0.94 3.65 -8.32
N ARG A 427 0.93 4.78 -9.05
CA ARG A 427 0.28 4.87 -10.36
C ARG A 427 0.93 3.99 -11.43
N GLU A 428 2.22 3.79 -11.36
CA GLU A 428 2.97 2.88 -12.22
C GLU A 428 2.67 1.43 -11.86
N ALA A 429 2.73 1.09 -10.56
CA ALA A 429 2.43 -0.24 -10.07
C ALA A 429 1.03 -0.72 -10.51
N LEU A 430 0.03 0.18 -10.51
CA LEU A 430 -1.32 -0.12 -10.99
C LEU A 430 -1.40 -0.49 -12.49
N GLN A 431 -0.41 -0.10 -13.31
CA GLN A 431 -0.37 -0.46 -14.73
C GLN A 431 0.16 -1.88 -14.98
N HIS A 432 0.80 -2.49 -14.00
CA HIS A 432 1.35 -3.82 -14.13
C HIS A 432 0.23 -4.86 -14.17
N ARG A 433 0.38 -5.85 -15.05
CA ARG A 433 -0.59 -6.94 -15.14
C ARG A 433 -0.62 -7.75 -13.84
N GLY A 434 -1.78 -7.84 -13.21
CA GLY A 434 -1.96 -8.53 -11.94
C GLY A 434 -1.65 -7.66 -10.71
N SER A 435 -1.58 -6.34 -10.87
CA SER A 435 -1.37 -5.37 -9.78
C SER A 435 -2.35 -5.53 -8.63
N GLY A 436 -3.64 -5.77 -8.92
CA GLY A 436 -4.69 -6.02 -7.92
C GLY A 436 -4.77 -7.46 -7.40
N SER A 437 -3.75 -8.31 -7.67
CA SER A 437 -3.75 -9.65 -7.08
C SER A 437 -3.39 -9.60 -5.60
N LEU A 438 -4.24 -10.19 -4.77
CA LEU A 438 -4.00 -10.31 -3.33
C LEU A 438 -2.69 -11.02 -3.01
N VAL A 439 -1.93 -10.50 -2.08
CA VAL A 439 -0.71 -11.10 -1.53
C VAL A 439 -0.99 -11.84 -0.23
N GLN A 440 -2.07 -11.49 0.47
CA GLN A 440 -2.57 -12.24 1.64
C GLN A 440 -4.10 -12.13 1.76
N ALA A 441 -4.70 -13.18 2.31
CA ALA A 441 -6.10 -13.28 2.71
C ALA A 441 -6.22 -14.39 3.76
N LEU A 442 -7.26 -14.35 4.60
CA LEU A 442 -7.52 -15.38 5.61
C LEU A 442 -7.77 -16.75 4.95
N GLY A 443 -7.32 -17.81 5.57
CA GLY A 443 -7.49 -19.19 5.10
C GLY A 443 -6.54 -19.64 4.00
N MET A 444 -5.79 -18.71 3.39
CA MET A 444 -4.89 -19.01 2.27
C MET A 444 -3.52 -19.50 2.71
N SER A 445 -3.05 -19.08 3.88
CA SER A 445 -1.75 -19.42 4.44
C SER A 445 -1.85 -19.63 5.96
N LYS A 446 -0.77 -20.13 6.57
CA LYS A 446 -0.69 -20.25 8.02
C LYS A 446 -0.61 -18.88 8.68
N SER A 447 -1.14 -18.76 9.90
CA SER A 447 -1.06 -17.52 10.70
C SER A 447 0.37 -17.00 10.89
N THR A 448 1.39 -17.88 10.95
CA THR A 448 2.80 -17.50 11.04
C THR A 448 3.33 -16.69 9.83
N SER A 449 2.61 -16.69 8.71
CA SER A 449 2.92 -15.91 7.51
C SER A 449 1.85 -14.87 7.18
N LEU A 450 0.83 -14.75 8.02
CA LEU A 450 -0.18 -13.72 7.93
C LEU A 450 0.31 -12.48 8.69
N HIS A 451 0.04 -11.33 8.14
CA HIS A 451 0.47 -10.05 8.69
C HIS A 451 -0.73 -9.08 8.73
N PRO A 452 -1.60 -9.21 9.74
CA PRO A 452 -2.67 -8.24 9.93
C PRO A 452 -2.11 -6.85 10.14
N THR A 453 -2.77 -5.84 9.63
CA THR A 453 -2.44 -4.45 9.90
C THR A 453 -3.51 -3.85 10.80
N SER A 454 -3.11 -3.27 11.92
CA SER A 454 -4.00 -2.58 12.85
C SER A 454 -3.56 -1.14 13.09
N GLN A 455 -4.51 -0.23 13.23
CA GLN A 455 -4.28 1.21 13.44
C GLN A 455 -5.32 1.76 14.40
N ARG A 456 -4.95 2.84 15.12
CA ARG A 456 -5.82 3.54 16.06
C ARG A 456 -5.99 5.00 15.65
N PHE A 457 -7.22 5.49 15.76
CA PHE A 457 -7.57 6.88 15.50
C PHE A 457 -8.33 7.46 16.70
N VAL A 458 -8.01 8.70 17.07
CA VAL A 458 -8.74 9.46 18.09
C VAL A 458 -9.87 10.21 17.40
N ILE A 459 -11.07 10.13 17.97
CA ILE A 459 -12.27 10.77 17.45
C ILE A 459 -12.61 11.97 18.34
N ASP A 460 -12.33 13.16 17.86
CA ASP A 460 -12.56 14.42 18.57
C ASP A 460 -13.42 15.42 17.76
N GLU A 461 -14.00 14.97 16.65
CA GLU A 461 -15.03 15.68 15.87
C GLU A 461 -15.97 14.69 15.17
N ASP A 462 -17.06 15.21 14.60
CA ASP A 462 -17.97 14.43 13.78
C ASP A 462 -17.24 13.79 12.61
N ALA A 463 -17.45 12.49 12.41
CA ALA A 463 -16.78 11.71 11.38
C ALA A 463 -17.65 10.53 10.90
N VAL A 464 -17.36 10.06 9.70
CA VAL A 464 -17.90 8.79 9.18
C VAL A 464 -16.72 7.88 8.84
N PHE A 465 -16.75 6.66 9.38
CA PHE A 465 -15.92 5.58 8.86
C PHE A 465 -16.76 4.71 7.95
N LEU A 466 -16.21 4.38 6.78
CA LEU A 466 -16.83 3.47 5.83
C LEU A 466 -15.90 2.28 5.65
N LEU A 467 -16.37 1.09 6.01
CA LEU A 467 -15.74 -0.18 5.65
C LEU A 467 -16.44 -0.72 4.41
N THR A 468 -15.69 -1.26 3.45
CA THR A 468 -16.28 -1.76 2.20
C THR A 468 -15.45 -2.85 1.56
N SER A 469 -16.12 -3.81 0.87
CA SER A 469 -15.47 -4.71 -0.08
C SER A 469 -15.10 -3.97 -1.37
N ASP A 470 -14.36 -4.62 -2.26
CA ASP A 470 -13.89 -4.07 -3.53
C ASP A 470 -15.03 -3.72 -4.50
N GLY A 471 -16.20 -4.38 -4.37
CA GLY A 471 -17.37 -4.09 -5.18
C GLY A 471 -17.80 -2.61 -5.19
N LEU A 472 -17.56 -1.87 -4.08
CA LEU A 472 -17.73 -0.41 -4.06
C LEU A 472 -16.42 0.34 -4.26
N SER A 473 -15.33 -0.08 -3.59
CA SER A 473 -14.11 0.74 -3.54
C SER A 473 -13.28 0.71 -4.83
N ASP A 474 -13.52 -0.24 -5.71
CA ASP A 474 -12.89 -0.30 -7.02
C ASP A 474 -13.16 0.94 -7.87
N PHE A 475 -12.15 1.32 -8.67
CA PHE A 475 -12.20 2.49 -9.56
C PHE A 475 -12.43 3.82 -8.83
N ASP A 476 -11.96 3.96 -7.59
CA ASP A 476 -12.03 5.19 -6.78
C ASP A 476 -13.47 5.70 -6.56
N ARG A 477 -14.49 4.79 -6.48
CA ARG A 477 -15.91 5.21 -6.39
C ARG A 477 -16.23 5.92 -5.08
N VAL A 478 -15.57 5.56 -4.00
CA VAL A 478 -15.72 6.26 -2.71
C VAL A 478 -15.16 7.67 -2.84
N GLU A 479 -13.95 7.80 -3.36
CA GLU A 479 -13.28 9.09 -3.57
C GLU A 479 -14.02 10.00 -4.57
N GLU A 480 -14.72 9.40 -5.54
CA GLU A 480 -15.53 10.13 -6.53
C GLU A 480 -16.86 10.66 -5.97
N SER A 481 -17.39 10.03 -4.91
CA SER A 481 -18.78 10.26 -4.46
C SER A 481 -18.92 10.72 -3.01
N TRP A 482 -17.87 10.70 -2.20
CA TRP A 482 -17.98 11.03 -0.77
C TRP A 482 -18.54 12.43 -0.49
N ASP A 483 -18.17 13.44 -1.30
CA ASP A 483 -18.58 14.85 -1.12
C ASP A 483 -20.07 15.06 -1.42
N THR A 484 -20.66 14.24 -2.31
CA THR A 484 -22.05 14.33 -2.70
C THR A 484 -22.96 13.39 -1.93
N GLU A 485 -22.47 12.21 -1.56
CA GLU A 485 -23.29 11.17 -0.96
C GLU A 485 -23.08 11.05 0.57
N ILE A 486 -21.83 11.10 1.06
CA ILE A 486 -21.50 10.85 2.47
C ILE A 486 -21.43 12.15 3.27
N LEU A 487 -20.77 13.18 2.75
CA LEU A 487 -20.62 14.47 3.44
C LEU A 487 -21.96 15.10 3.90
N PRO A 488 -23.10 14.98 3.17
CA PRO A 488 -24.40 15.45 3.65
C PRO A 488 -24.85 14.82 4.97
N LEU A 489 -24.39 13.61 5.31
CA LEU A 489 -24.67 12.96 6.60
C LEU A 489 -24.09 13.76 7.78
N LEU A 490 -22.84 14.22 7.68
CA LEU A 490 -22.18 15.03 8.70
C LEU A 490 -22.88 16.38 8.95
N SER A 491 -23.57 16.89 7.93
CA SER A 491 -24.35 18.13 8.05
C SER A 491 -25.85 17.87 8.41
N GLY A 492 -26.22 16.63 8.71
CA GLY A 492 -27.60 16.25 9.08
C GLY A 492 -28.63 16.37 7.96
N LYS A 493 -28.20 16.49 6.70
CA LYS A 493 -29.08 16.65 5.53
C LYS A 493 -29.68 15.33 5.04
N THR A 494 -29.09 14.21 5.42
CA THR A 494 -29.54 12.86 5.06
C THR A 494 -29.36 11.90 6.21
N SER A 495 -30.01 10.73 6.15
CA SER A 495 -29.83 9.67 7.14
C SER A 495 -28.76 8.67 6.70
N ILE A 496 -28.18 7.92 7.65
CA ILE A 496 -27.14 6.93 7.38
C ILE A 496 -27.65 5.79 6.48
N GLU A 497 -28.94 5.41 6.62
CA GLU A 497 -29.58 4.37 5.81
C GLU A 497 -29.72 4.81 4.35
N ASN A 498 -30.06 6.08 4.12
CA ASN A 498 -30.15 6.63 2.78
C ASN A 498 -28.75 6.66 2.11
N VAL A 499 -27.72 7.02 2.87
CA VAL A 499 -26.33 6.99 2.37
C VAL A 499 -25.93 5.55 2.03
N ALA A 500 -26.21 4.59 2.93
CA ALA A 500 -25.90 3.19 2.69
C ALA A 500 -26.59 2.67 1.43
N GLN A 501 -27.89 2.94 1.27
CA GLN A 501 -28.65 2.55 0.08
C GLN A 501 -28.03 3.16 -1.20
N ARG A 502 -27.67 4.43 -1.14
CA ARG A 502 -27.13 5.16 -2.29
C ARG A 502 -25.75 4.63 -2.71
N LEU A 503 -24.89 4.25 -1.76
CA LEU A 503 -23.58 3.65 -2.05
C LEU A 503 -23.74 2.28 -2.73
N ILE A 504 -24.66 1.43 -2.29
CA ILE A 504 -24.97 0.16 -2.97
C ILE A 504 -25.46 0.42 -4.42
N GLU A 505 -26.33 1.41 -4.64
CA GLU A 505 -26.81 1.77 -5.97
C GLU A 505 -25.65 2.23 -6.88
N ILE A 506 -24.70 3.00 -6.35
CA ILE A 506 -23.51 3.44 -7.07
C ILE A 506 -22.64 2.23 -7.46
N ALA A 507 -22.36 1.32 -6.51
CA ALA A 507 -21.62 0.10 -6.77
C ALA A 507 -22.29 -0.73 -7.87
N ASN A 508 -23.59 -1.03 -7.74
CA ASN A 508 -24.34 -1.84 -8.70
C ASN A 508 -24.43 -1.21 -10.10
N THR A 509 -24.48 0.13 -10.18
CA THR A 509 -24.66 0.81 -11.48
C THR A 509 -23.36 1.15 -12.17
N LYS A 510 -22.31 1.49 -11.42
CA LYS A 510 -21.03 1.93 -11.98
C LYS A 510 -19.98 0.83 -12.06
N ASN A 511 -19.92 -0.07 -11.09
CA ASN A 511 -19.03 -1.23 -11.08
C ASN A 511 -19.77 -2.47 -11.58
N GLY A 512 -20.73 -2.98 -10.82
CA GLY A 512 -21.67 -4.04 -11.21
C GLY A 512 -21.02 -5.39 -11.53
N HIS A 513 -19.76 -5.59 -11.18
CA HIS A 513 -19.01 -6.80 -11.51
C HIS A 513 -18.88 -7.77 -10.33
N ASP A 514 -19.11 -7.29 -9.10
CA ASP A 514 -18.92 -8.11 -7.90
C ASP A 514 -20.04 -7.96 -6.87
N ASN A 515 -19.95 -8.75 -5.80
CA ASN A 515 -20.68 -8.54 -4.56
C ASN A 515 -20.30 -7.18 -3.98
N VAL A 516 -21.16 -6.56 -3.22
CA VAL A 516 -20.90 -5.28 -2.57
C VAL A 516 -21.41 -5.29 -1.15
N THR A 517 -20.52 -5.00 -0.23
CA THR A 517 -20.83 -4.96 1.20
C THR A 517 -20.18 -3.74 1.85
N ILE A 518 -20.97 -3.04 2.67
CA ILE A 518 -20.54 -1.85 3.37
C ILE A 518 -20.96 -1.86 4.84
N ALA A 519 -20.15 -1.20 5.67
CA ALA A 519 -20.53 -0.78 7.02
C ALA A 519 -20.18 0.70 7.19
N LEU A 520 -21.17 1.51 7.49
CA LEU A 520 -21.02 2.93 7.81
C LEU A 520 -21.06 3.09 9.32
N ILE A 521 -20.06 3.78 9.87
CA ILE A 521 -19.96 4.12 11.30
C ILE A 521 -19.94 5.65 11.40
N HIS A 522 -21.02 6.24 11.88
CA HIS A 522 -21.17 7.69 12.02
C HIS A 522 -21.00 8.09 13.48
N TYR A 523 -20.02 8.92 13.73
CA TYR A 523 -19.72 9.56 15.02
C TYR A 523 -20.31 10.96 15.04
N HIS A 524 -21.12 11.24 16.06
CA HIS A 524 -21.50 12.60 16.43
C HIS A 524 -20.89 12.93 17.79
N VAL A 525 -20.09 13.97 17.83
CA VAL A 525 -19.19 14.30 18.95
C VAL A 525 -19.53 15.65 19.53
N GLU A 526 -19.83 15.69 20.80
CA GLU A 526 -19.98 16.92 21.59
C GLU A 526 -18.88 16.99 22.63
N TYR A 527 -18.03 18.01 22.58
CA TYR A 527 -16.94 18.22 23.52
C TYR A 527 -17.15 19.51 24.30
N SER A 528 -16.98 19.44 25.63
CA SER A 528 -17.03 20.60 26.54
C SER A 528 -15.67 20.79 27.20
N GLU A 529 -15.13 22.00 27.11
CA GLU A 529 -13.86 22.32 27.80
C GLU A 529 -13.97 22.12 29.32
N PRO A 530 -13.09 21.27 29.89
CA PRO A 530 -13.13 21.07 31.35
C PRO A 530 -12.56 22.25 32.16
N ASP A 531 -13.11 22.48 33.33
CA ASP A 531 -12.57 23.43 34.30
C ASP A 531 -11.37 22.89 35.11
N ILE A 532 -11.06 21.59 34.94
CA ILE A 532 -9.93 20.95 35.63
C ILE A 532 -8.63 21.10 34.84
N THR A 533 -7.52 21.22 35.56
CA THR A 533 -6.17 21.17 34.98
C THR A 533 -5.67 19.72 34.99
N ILE A 534 -5.17 19.22 33.87
CA ILE A 534 -4.56 17.90 33.79
C ILE A 534 -3.05 17.98 34.05
N ALA A 535 -2.48 16.89 34.58
CA ALA A 535 -1.06 16.75 34.87
C ALA A 535 -0.51 15.41 34.36
N VAL A 536 0.80 15.37 34.15
CA VAL A 536 1.51 14.15 33.73
C VAL A 536 1.72 13.23 34.94
N ASP A 537 1.50 11.94 34.72
CA ASP A 537 1.89 10.88 35.63
C ASP A 537 2.84 9.89 34.91
N LEU A 538 4.11 9.90 35.31
CA LEU A 538 5.11 8.97 34.77
C LEU A 538 5.12 7.62 35.48
N SER A 539 4.46 7.49 36.64
CA SER A 539 4.51 6.24 37.43
C SER A 539 3.73 5.08 36.81
N GLY A 540 2.78 5.38 35.92
CA GLY A 540 1.94 4.40 35.22
C GLY A 540 2.42 4.05 33.82
N LEU A 541 3.63 4.44 33.41
CA LEU A 541 4.15 4.09 32.09
C LEU A 541 4.61 2.63 32.05
N LEU A 542 4.20 1.91 31.03
CA LEU A 542 4.72 0.58 30.74
C LEU A 542 6.19 0.70 30.28
N PRO A 543 7.10 -0.15 30.81
CA PRO A 543 8.49 -0.14 30.36
C PRO A 543 8.58 -0.37 28.85
N SER A 544 9.43 0.39 28.17
CA SER A 544 9.68 0.22 26.73
C SER A 544 10.17 -1.19 26.36
N THR A 545 10.78 -1.91 27.32
CA THR A 545 11.19 -3.33 27.16
C THR A 545 10.02 -4.30 27.05
N GLU A 546 8.86 -4.02 27.64
CA GLU A 546 7.68 -4.90 27.47
C GLU A 546 6.99 -4.67 26.13
N LEU A 547 7.00 -3.45 25.63
CA LEU A 547 6.52 -3.11 24.30
C LEU A 547 7.44 -3.69 23.20
N ASP A 548 8.77 -3.66 23.43
CA ASP A 548 9.77 -4.24 22.54
C ASP A 548 9.82 -5.78 22.57
N ILE A 549 9.41 -6.41 23.69
CA ILE A 549 9.36 -7.89 23.81
C ILE A 549 8.13 -8.45 23.09
N ALA A 550 6.99 -7.78 23.14
CA ALA A 550 5.83 -8.13 22.34
C ALA A 550 6.12 -7.98 20.83
N ASP A 551 6.95 -6.99 20.45
CA ASP A 551 7.47 -6.80 19.09
C ASP A 551 8.46 -7.93 18.66
N ASN A 552 9.09 -8.65 19.57
CA ASN A 552 10.13 -9.64 19.24
C ASN A 552 9.68 -11.10 19.37
N ASP A 553 8.65 -11.41 20.16
CA ASP A 553 8.30 -12.80 20.43
C ASP A 553 7.25 -13.40 19.47
N ASP A 554 6.37 -12.57 18.87
CA ASP A 554 5.31 -13.07 17.99
C ASP A 554 5.40 -12.63 16.52
N GLY A 555 6.35 -11.80 16.12
CA GLY A 555 6.51 -11.39 14.71
C GLY A 555 5.36 -10.52 14.16
N PHE A 556 4.36 -10.15 14.96
CA PHE A 556 3.11 -9.52 14.53
C PHE A 556 3.14 -7.98 14.49
N ILE A 557 3.90 -7.33 15.37
CA ILE A 557 3.86 -5.86 15.51
C ILE A 557 4.90 -5.14 14.64
N ASN A 558 5.90 -5.83 14.08
CA ASN A 558 7.00 -5.21 13.33
C ASN A 558 6.85 -5.25 11.81
N ASN A 559 5.64 -5.37 11.28
CA ASN A 559 5.42 -5.50 9.83
C ASN A 559 5.47 -4.21 9.03
N GLN A 560 5.72 -3.09 9.66
CA GLN A 560 6.24 -1.93 8.94
C GLN A 560 7.78 -1.99 8.74
N LYS A 561 8.47 -2.90 9.42
CA LYS A 561 9.84 -3.26 9.07
C LYS A 561 9.82 -4.25 7.91
N THR A 562 9.68 -3.77 6.70
CA THR A 562 10.22 -4.48 5.55
C THR A 562 11.66 -4.85 5.94
N LYS A 563 11.94 -6.14 6.17
CA LYS A 563 13.31 -6.64 6.21
C LYS A 563 13.89 -6.38 4.82
N VAL A 564 14.37 -5.17 4.61
CA VAL A 564 15.42 -4.97 3.63
C VAL A 564 16.56 -5.82 4.16
N MET A 565 16.81 -6.95 3.52
CA MET A 565 18.08 -7.64 3.64
C MET A 565 19.12 -6.68 3.07
N VAL A 566 19.47 -5.67 3.85
CA VAL A 566 20.77 -5.05 3.72
C VAL A 566 21.72 -6.14 4.20
N GLU A 567 22.35 -6.78 3.25
CA GLU A 567 23.53 -7.60 3.47
C GLU A 567 24.60 -6.67 4.09
N ASN A 568 24.47 -6.38 5.40
CA ASN A 568 25.57 -5.87 6.17
C ASN A 568 26.58 -7.00 6.21
N LYS A 569 27.52 -6.98 5.27
CA LYS A 569 28.79 -7.68 5.37
C LYS A 569 29.57 -7.15 6.58
N THR A 570 29.07 -7.45 7.77
CA THR A 570 29.97 -7.57 8.92
C THR A 570 30.72 -8.86 8.70
N THR A 571 31.93 -8.74 8.21
CA THR A 571 32.91 -9.81 8.20
C THR A 571 33.16 -10.27 9.64
N LYS A 572 32.33 -11.22 10.11
CA LYS A 572 32.72 -12.08 11.21
C LYS A 572 33.82 -12.96 10.66
N VAL A 573 35.05 -12.62 11.01
CA VAL A 573 36.21 -13.49 10.81
C VAL A 573 35.98 -14.70 11.70
N TYR A 574 35.45 -15.77 11.12
CA TYR A 574 35.48 -17.09 11.74
C TYR A 574 36.94 -17.61 11.61
N PRO A 575 37.55 -18.13 12.67
CA PRO A 575 38.83 -18.80 12.52
C PRO A 575 38.63 -20.00 11.59
N ILE A 576 39.30 -19.97 10.45
CA ILE A 576 39.28 -21.06 9.47
C ILE A 576 39.78 -22.31 10.16
N PRO A 577 39.00 -23.40 10.23
CA PRO A 577 39.46 -24.61 10.90
C PRO A 577 40.67 -25.17 10.17
N LEU A 578 41.71 -25.56 10.95
CA LEU A 578 43.00 -26.07 10.47
C LEU A 578 42.83 -27.16 9.39
N GLN A 579 41.74 -27.87 9.37
CA GLN A 579 41.38 -28.89 8.38
C GLN A 579 41.29 -28.36 6.94
N LEU A 580 40.90 -27.09 6.75
CA LEU A 580 40.80 -26.48 5.40
C LEU A 580 42.20 -26.23 4.80
N PHE A 581 43.20 -25.91 5.64
CA PHE A 581 44.59 -25.75 5.19
C PHE A 581 45.22 -27.09 4.80
N VAL A 582 44.84 -28.19 5.47
CA VAL A 582 45.31 -29.54 5.11
C VAL A 582 44.75 -29.99 3.77
N ILE A 583 43.47 -29.73 3.50
CA ILE A 583 42.81 -30.05 2.22
C ILE A 583 43.40 -29.22 1.08
N LEU A 584 43.65 -27.92 1.30
CA LEU A 584 44.30 -27.05 0.30
C LEU A 584 45.75 -27.47 0.02
N GLY A 585 46.49 -27.86 1.05
CA GLY A 585 47.82 -28.39 0.93
C GLY A 585 47.89 -29.68 0.13
N LEU A 586 47.00 -30.62 0.39
CA LEU A 586 46.91 -31.89 -0.34
C LEU A 586 46.47 -31.72 -1.80
N SER A 587 45.60 -30.78 -2.10
CA SER A 587 45.18 -30.50 -3.48
C SER A 587 46.30 -29.78 -4.29
N LEU A 588 47.11 -28.91 -3.66
CA LEU A 588 48.28 -28.32 -4.26
C LEU A 588 49.39 -29.35 -4.55
N LEU A 589 49.57 -30.28 -3.62
CA LEU A 589 50.53 -31.37 -3.79
C LEU A 589 50.13 -32.32 -4.94
N ALA A 590 48.83 -32.65 -5.04
CA ALA A 590 48.29 -33.45 -6.13
C ALA A 590 48.40 -32.72 -7.49
N GLY A 591 48.18 -31.41 -7.52
CA GLY A 591 48.37 -30.58 -8.70
C GLY A 591 49.83 -30.51 -9.17
N LEU A 592 50.80 -30.39 -8.25
CA LEU A 592 52.24 -30.38 -8.56
C LEU A 592 52.73 -31.74 -9.06
N LEU A 593 52.22 -32.84 -8.48
CA LEU A 593 52.53 -34.20 -8.93
C LEU A 593 51.94 -34.46 -10.34
N GLY A 594 50.71 -34.00 -10.62
CA GLY A 594 50.08 -34.09 -11.94
C GLY A 594 50.84 -33.27 -13.01
N TYR A 595 51.31 -32.08 -12.63
CA TYR A 595 52.11 -31.24 -13.50
C TYR A 595 53.50 -31.85 -13.79
N TRP A 596 54.14 -32.47 -12.78
CA TRP A 596 55.42 -33.18 -12.91
C TRP A 596 55.29 -34.43 -13.81
N PHE A 597 54.17 -35.18 -13.70
CA PHE A 597 53.87 -36.33 -14.57
C PHE A 597 53.63 -35.90 -16.04
N LYS A 598 52.99 -34.74 -16.26
CA LYS A 598 52.81 -34.15 -17.60
C LYS A 598 54.11 -33.72 -18.28
N LEU A 599 55.13 -33.35 -17.51
CA LEU A 599 56.44 -32.99 -18.02
C LEU A 599 57.27 -34.17 -18.46
N GLN A 600 56.95 -35.40 -18.04
CA GLN A 600 57.65 -36.63 -18.45
C GLN A 600 57.15 -37.31 -19.71
N LEU A 601 55.98 -36.90 -20.24
CA LEU A 601 55.43 -37.41 -21.49
C LEU A 601 55.84 -36.48 -22.66
N LYS A 602 57.00 -36.68 -23.24
CA LYS A 602 57.44 -36.04 -24.48
C LYS A 602 56.78 -36.65 -25.69
N SER A 603 56.06 -35.81 -26.46
CA SER A 603 56.02 -35.55 -27.91
C SER A 603 55.64 -36.68 -28.90
N PRO A 604 55.04 -36.41 -30.05
CA PRO A 604 55.72 -35.71 -31.14
C PRO A 604 54.95 -34.55 -31.77
N THR A 605 55.72 -33.66 -32.35
CA THR A 605 55.44 -32.50 -33.18
C THR A 605 54.65 -32.84 -34.43
N ILE A 606 53.60 -32.07 -34.73
CA ILE A 606 53.07 -31.83 -36.07
C ILE A 606 52.82 -30.33 -36.20
N SER A 607 53.33 -29.76 -37.31
CA SER A 607 53.35 -28.34 -37.69
C SER A 607 51.98 -27.74 -37.93
N PRO A 608 51.79 -26.41 -37.84
CA PRO A 608 50.50 -25.76 -37.99
C PRO A 608 50.14 -25.51 -39.45
N PRO A 609 48.87 -25.56 -39.84
CA PRO A 609 48.41 -24.90 -41.04
C PRO A 609 47.84 -23.51 -40.70
N THR A 610 48.21 -22.65 -41.59
CA THR A 610 47.86 -21.26 -41.87
C THR A 610 46.46 -20.77 -41.55
N ASN A 611 46.41 -19.49 -41.16
CA ASN A 611 45.30 -18.57 -41.09
C ASN A 611 44.21 -18.80 -42.14
N VAL A 612 42.95 -18.97 -41.64
CA VAL A 612 41.76 -18.61 -42.41
C VAL A 612 40.87 -17.80 -41.45
N SER A 613 40.72 -16.53 -41.76
CA SER A 613 39.71 -15.62 -41.21
C SER A 613 38.32 -16.10 -41.65
N GLY A 614 37.56 -16.64 -40.70
CA GLY A 614 36.14 -16.93 -40.87
C GLY A 614 35.31 -15.94 -40.11
N PRO A 615 34.13 -15.56 -40.58
CA PRO A 615 33.32 -14.50 -40.02
C PRO A 615 32.70 -14.88 -38.65
N PHE A 616 32.44 -13.86 -37.82
CA PHE A 616 31.72 -13.97 -36.56
C PHE A 616 30.43 -14.76 -36.70
N PRO A 617 30.03 -15.55 -35.67
CA PRO A 617 28.74 -16.22 -35.70
C PRO A 617 27.61 -15.19 -35.75
N PRO A 618 26.54 -15.43 -36.52
CA PRO A 618 25.40 -14.54 -36.63
C PRO A 618 24.67 -14.45 -35.26
N ALA A 619 24.11 -13.28 -34.98
CA ALA A 619 23.24 -13.04 -33.82
C ALA A 619 22.09 -14.07 -33.78
N PRO A 620 21.58 -14.48 -32.62
CA PRO A 620 20.53 -15.46 -32.48
C PRO A 620 19.31 -15.02 -33.30
N THR A 621 18.86 -15.91 -34.19
CA THR A 621 17.73 -15.68 -35.09
C THR A 621 16.45 -15.68 -34.22
N GLN A 622 15.74 -14.57 -34.15
CA GLN A 622 14.44 -14.50 -33.50
C GLN A 622 13.48 -15.52 -34.18
N ILE A 623 12.69 -16.23 -33.34
CA ILE A 623 11.69 -17.16 -33.81
C ILE A 623 10.63 -16.41 -34.61
N ASN A 624 10.44 -16.78 -35.90
CA ASN A 624 9.38 -16.27 -36.72
C ASN A 624 8.43 -17.43 -37.08
N LEU A 625 7.14 -17.16 -37.25
CA LEU A 625 6.11 -18.12 -37.55
C LEU A 625 6.42 -18.88 -38.86
N ASP A 626 7.08 -18.20 -39.83
CA ASP A 626 7.47 -18.75 -41.12
C ASP A 626 8.60 -19.79 -41.00
N ASN A 627 9.35 -19.80 -39.89
CA ASN A 627 10.44 -20.73 -39.61
C ASN A 627 10.02 -21.90 -38.70
N LEU A 628 8.79 -21.86 -38.16
CA LEU A 628 8.21 -22.90 -37.34
C LEU A 628 7.36 -23.83 -38.22
N SER A 629 7.78 -25.07 -38.31
CA SER A 629 7.02 -26.13 -39.01
C SER A 629 6.77 -27.29 -38.04
N PRO A 630 5.71 -28.10 -38.25
CA PRO A 630 5.58 -29.35 -37.52
C PRO A 630 6.85 -30.19 -37.64
N ASN A 631 7.29 -30.80 -36.54
CA ASN A 631 8.56 -31.50 -36.34
C ASN A 631 9.82 -30.61 -36.23
N ALA A 632 9.71 -29.30 -36.24
CA ALA A 632 10.84 -28.43 -35.85
C ALA A 632 11.22 -28.66 -34.38
N VAL A 633 12.52 -28.63 -34.08
CA VAL A 633 13.02 -28.76 -32.70
C VAL A 633 13.47 -27.39 -32.20
N ILE A 634 13.00 -27.02 -31.00
CA ILE A 634 13.31 -25.78 -30.34
C ILE A 634 14.18 -26.11 -29.14
N GLU A 635 15.29 -25.38 -28.94
CA GLU A 635 16.20 -25.47 -27.80
C GLU A 635 16.07 -24.22 -26.93
N ALA A 636 15.98 -24.40 -25.61
CA ALA A 636 16.07 -23.31 -24.64
C ALA A 636 17.53 -22.87 -24.47
N ASN A 637 17.82 -21.61 -24.77
CA ASN A 637 19.20 -21.04 -24.62
C ASN A 637 19.51 -20.70 -23.16
N SER A 638 18.48 -20.34 -22.39
CA SER A 638 18.56 -20.05 -20.96
C SER A 638 17.48 -20.82 -20.17
N SER A 639 17.37 -20.61 -18.87
CA SER A 639 16.23 -21.14 -18.10
C SER A 639 14.96 -20.41 -18.50
N ILE A 640 13.97 -21.15 -19.02
CA ILE A 640 12.69 -20.61 -19.48
C ILE A 640 11.54 -21.14 -18.63
N ILE A 641 10.46 -20.37 -18.53
CA ILE A 641 9.24 -20.77 -17.82
C ILE A 641 8.09 -20.87 -18.84
N ILE A 642 7.48 -22.02 -18.96
CA ILE A 642 6.28 -22.25 -19.79
C ILE A 642 5.20 -22.85 -18.90
N ASN A 643 4.02 -22.24 -18.85
CA ASN A 643 2.89 -22.69 -18.04
C ASN A 643 3.28 -22.96 -16.55
N ASN A 644 3.96 -21.99 -15.92
CA ASN A 644 4.46 -22.08 -14.54
C ASN A 644 5.43 -23.25 -14.26
N LYS A 645 6.11 -23.78 -15.29
CA LYS A 645 7.13 -24.81 -15.16
C LYS A 645 8.45 -24.33 -15.72
N THR A 646 9.48 -24.47 -14.91
CA THR A 646 10.84 -24.07 -15.28
C THR A 646 11.53 -25.19 -16.07
N PHE A 647 12.14 -24.83 -17.19
CA PHE A 647 12.96 -25.70 -18.01
C PHE A 647 14.39 -25.18 -18.00
N SER A 648 15.33 -26.10 -17.80
CA SER A 648 16.76 -25.76 -17.75
C SER A 648 17.29 -25.39 -19.15
N PRO A 649 18.41 -24.63 -19.25
CA PRO A 649 19.08 -24.41 -20.51
C PRO A 649 19.38 -25.72 -21.24
N LYS A 650 19.25 -25.70 -22.56
CA LYS A 650 19.38 -26.89 -23.47
C LYS A 650 18.21 -27.88 -23.40
N SER A 651 17.09 -27.50 -22.79
CA SER A 651 15.86 -28.29 -22.93
C SER A 651 15.36 -28.25 -24.36
N LEU A 652 14.99 -29.44 -24.91
CA LEU A 652 14.56 -29.62 -26.28
C LEU A 652 13.05 -29.88 -26.36
N PHE A 653 12.39 -29.19 -27.28
CA PHE A 653 10.95 -29.32 -27.55
C PHE A 653 10.72 -29.55 -29.05
N GLU A 654 9.87 -30.48 -29.37
CA GLU A 654 9.44 -30.73 -30.76
C GLU A 654 8.06 -30.09 -31.00
N VAL A 655 7.94 -29.30 -32.04
CA VAL A 655 6.67 -28.70 -32.47
C VAL A 655 5.78 -29.79 -33.09
N GLN A 656 4.64 -30.09 -32.45
CA GLN A 656 3.71 -31.11 -32.94
C GLN A 656 2.68 -30.51 -33.90
N VAL A 657 2.02 -29.43 -33.50
CA VAL A 657 0.94 -28.79 -34.26
C VAL A 657 0.99 -27.27 -34.00
N ILE A 658 0.62 -26.51 -35.03
CA ILE A 658 0.33 -25.06 -34.92
C ILE A 658 -1.16 -24.90 -35.20
N GLU A 659 -1.96 -24.68 -34.15
CA GLU A 659 -3.41 -24.54 -34.27
C GLU A 659 -3.75 -23.05 -34.50
N ARG A 660 -4.34 -22.75 -35.68
CA ARG A 660 -4.98 -21.45 -35.93
C ARG A 660 -6.46 -21.58 -35.61
N LYS A 661 -6.95 -20.84 -34.62
CA LYS A 661 -8.40 -20.77 -34.35
C LYS A 661 -9.10 -20.18 -35.58
N ALA A 662 -10.10 -20.89 -36.08
CA ALA A 662 -10.96 -20.42 -37.16
C ALA A 662 -11.91 -19.35 -36.63
N SER A 663 -11.42 -18.11 -36.42
CA SER A 663 -12.23 -16.96 -36.11
C SER A 663 -11.99 -15.85 -37.12
N THR A 664 -13.03 -15.07 -37.41
CA THR A 664 -13.09 -14.07 -38.50
C THR A 664 -12.35 -12.75 -38.15
N ASN A 665 -11.57 -12.71 -37.09
CA ASN A 665 -10.82 -11.51 -36.68
C ASN A 665 -9.30 -11.70 -36.86
N ALA A 666 -8.68 -10.81 -37.60
CA ALA A 666 -7.25 -10.83 -37.98
C ALA A 666 -6.28 -10.56 -36.80
N GLY A 667 -6.59 -10.96 -35.58
CA GLY A 667 -5.81 -10.71 -34.39
C GLY A 667 -5.59 -11.90 -33.45
N ASP A 668 -6.07 -13.10 -33.80
CA ASP A 668 -5.91 -14.26 -32.91
C ASP A 668 -4.49 -14.84 -33.00
N ASP A 669 -3.83 -14.91 -31.81
CA ASP A 669 -2.49 -15.47 -31.63
C ASP A 669 -2.52 -17.02 -31.80
N PRO A 670 -1.73 -17.62 -32.71
CA PRO A 670 -1.72 -19.06 -32.92
C PRO A 670 -1.26 -19.84 -31.69
N GLU A 671 -1.86 -20.97 -31.41
CA GLU A 671 -1.44 -21.88 -30.33
C GLU A 671 -0.45 -22.91 -30.87
N VAL A 672 0.72 -23.03 -30.24
CA VAL A 672 1.78 -23.98 -30.63
C VAL A 672 1.79 -25.12 -29.61
N VAL A 673 1.66 -26.32 -30.11
CA VAL A 673 1.69 -27.56 -29.32
C VAL A 673 3.10 -28.14 -29.36
N LEU A 674 3.76 -28.16 -28.20
CA LEU A 674 5.13 -28.61 -28.00
C LEU A 674 5.16 -29.97 -27.28
N ARG A 675 6.02 -30.88 -27.72
CA ARG A 675 6.34 -32.14 -27.04
C ARG A 675 7.75 -32.04 -26.41
N VAL A 676 7.89 -32.36 -25.15
CA VAL A 676 9.20 -32.43 -24.47
C VAL A 676 9.98 -33.63 -24.98
N CYS A 677 11.21 -33.41 -25.47
CA CYS A 677 12.08 -34.48 -25.99
C CYS A 677 12.72 -35.30 -24.87
N GLU A 678 13.02 -36.59 -25.11
CA GLU A 678 13.62 -37.50 -24.11
C GLU A 678 15.01 -37.07 -23.62
N LYS A 679 15.77 -36.37 -24.46
CA LYS A 679 17.09 -35.82 -24.11
C LYS A 679 17.04 -34.47 -23.36
N SER A 680 15.87 -34.01 -23.03
CA SER A 680 15.69 -32.71 -22.35
C SER A 680 16.06 -32.81 -20.87
N ASN A 681 16.93 -31.94 -20.38
CA ASN A 681 17.23 -31.75 -18.94
C ASN A 681 16.05 -31.07 -18.25
N SER A 682 14.83 -31.60 -18.39
CA SER A 682 13.63 -30.99 -17.84
C SER A 682 13.10 -31.79 -16.64
N VAL A 683 12.45 -31.09 -15.71
CA VAL A 683 11.76 -31.69 -14.55
C VAL A 683 10.51 -32.51 -14.98
N LEU A 684 10.11 -32.41 -16.27
CA LEU A 684 8.95 -33.13 -16.78
C LEU A 684 9.35 -34.43 -17.51
N PRO A 685 8.52 -35.46 -17.39
CA PRO A 685 8.76 -36.72 -18.10
C PRO A 685 8.74 -36.47 -19.62
N ALA A 686 9.60 -37.20 -20.33
CA ALA A 686 9.62 -37.26 -21.80
C ALA A 686 8.22 -37.53 -22.35
N SER A 687 7.94 -36.98 -23.54
CA SER A 687 6.66 -37.11 -24.27
C SER A 687 5.48 -36.29 -23.68
N LYS A 688 5.69 -35.43 -22.68
CA LYS A 688 4.64 -34.54 -22.22
C LYS A 688 4.35 -33.44 -23.25
N ILE A 689 3.07 -33.21 -23.50
CA ILE A 689 2.59 -32.19 -24.43
C ILE A 689 2.33 -30.89 -23.64
N ILE A 690 2.77 -29.76 -24.18
CA ILE A 690 2.61 -28.42 -23.64
C ILE A 690 2.00 -27.54 -24.73
N LYS A 691 0.96 -26.78 -24.40
CA LYS A 691 0.37 -25.79 -25.31
C LYS A 691 0.85 -24.41 -24.90
N VAL A 692 1.30 -23.59 -25.84
CA VAL A 692 1.82 -22.25 -25.62
C VAL A 692 1.37 -21.33 -26.75
N SER A 693 1.04 -20.07 -26.44
CA SER A 693 0.71 -19.13 -27.50
C SER A 693 1.98 -18.73 -28.27
N PHE A 694 1.83 -18.36 -29.52
CA PHE A 694 2.99 -17.98 -30.35
C PHE A 694 3.67 -16.72 -29.82
N SER A 695 2.90 -15.77 -29.31
CA SER A 695 3.41 -14.56 -28.67
C SER A 695 4.24 -14.87 -27.39
N GLU A 696 3.80 -15.82 -26.57
CA GLU A 696 4.54 -16.29 -25.41
C GLU A 696 5.84 -16.99 -25.83
N LEU A 697 5.78 -17.89 -26.83
CA LEU A 697 6.96 -18.60 -27.34
C LEU A 697 8.00 -17.65 -27.94
N ARG A 698 7.56 -16.57 -28.60
CA ARG A 698 8.43 -15.55 -29.20
C ARG A 698 9.19 -14.73 -28.16
N ASN A 699 8.64 -14.57 -26.97
CA ASN A 699 9.25 -13.82 -25.86
C ASN A 699 10.20 -14.67 -25.00
N LEU A 700 10.27 -15.98 -25.26
CA LEU A 700 11.21 -16.86 -24.58
C LEU A 700 12.58 -16.86 -25.29
N ASP A 701 13.64 -17.04 -24.51
CA ASP A 701 14.99 -17.17 -25.04
C ASP A 701 15.23 -18.59 -25.58
N VAL A 702 14.75 -18.82 -26.78
CA VAL A 702 14.75 -20.12 -27.48
C VAL A 702 15.21 -19.96 -28.91
N SER A 703 15.81 -21.02 -29.47
CA SER A 703 16.26 -21.06 -30.85
C SER A 703 15.74 -22.31 -31.57
N VAL A 704 15.47 -22.16 -32.86
CA VAL A 704 15.08 -23.31 -33.71
C VAL A 704 16.35 -24.02 -34.22
N ILE A 705 16.47 -25.31 -33.89
CA ILE A 705 17.56 -26.14 -34.39
C ILE A 705 17.12 -26.78 -35.71
N GLN A 706 17.94 -26.67 -36.75
CA GLN A 706 17.69 -27.44 -38.00
C GLN A 706 17.80 -28.94 -37.71
N SER A 707 16.68 -29.64 -37.77
CA SER A 707 16.57 -31.05 -37.39
C SER A 707 17.21 -31.98 -38.40
N ASN A 708 18.19 -32.78 -37.99
CA ASN A 708 18.30 -34.16 -38.46
C ASN A 708 17.26 -35.00 -37.68
N GLN A 709 16.50 -35.86 -38.32
CA GLN A 709 15.34 -36.61 -37.81
C GLN A 709 15.54 -37.40 -36.50
N ASP A 710 16.74 -37.40 -35.90
CA ASP A 710 17.07 -38.13 -34.67
C ASP A 710 17.27 -37.26 -33.42
N SER A 711 17.07 -35.93 -33.51
CA SER A 711 17.38 -35.03 -32.40
C SER A 711 16.47 -35.16 -31.18
N CYS A 712 15.23 -35.66 -31.37
CA CYS A 712 14.22 -35.84 -30.31
C CYS A 712 13.97 -37.30 -29.93
N LYS A 713 14.57 -38.26 -30.67
CA LYS A 713 14.51 -39.70 -30.38
C LYS A 713 15.87 -40.23 -29.93
N LYS A 714 15.90 -40.85 -28.73
CA LYS A 714 17.01 -41.43 -27.92
C LYS A 714 17.82 -40.48 -27.12
#